data_046f875d160f88279dd395fd1ed44692
#
_entry.id   046f875d160f88279dd395fd1ed44692
#
_cell.length_a   1.000
_cell.length_b   1.000
_cell.length_c   1.000
_cell.angle_alpha   90.00
_cell.angle_beta   90.00
_cell.angle_gamma   90.00
#
_symmetry.space_group_name_H-M   'P 1'
#
loop_
_entity.id
_entity.type
_entity.pdbx_description
1 polymer ?
#
loop_
_entity_poly.entity_id
_entity_poly.type
_entity_poly.pdbx_seq_one_letter_code
_entity_poly.pdbx_strand_id
1 'polypeptide(L)'
;MLLQLPLHRRPRPRLTLLLLLFSVIVSAQRDTLPPKLDAAEQAQEQLIEDVLANSEGDTDEFAFNTAFDILDDYRRRPLNINRATYEELTETFLLSPIQIGQLLEYRDRMGGLLSVYELQVIPGMDLESVRRIAPFIRVGGDLDDAKISLGRMFAEGDRELYVRWQRRLETVRGYEIGPETGATNYYLGSPDRLYTRFRQRYGNKMSFGITAEKDPGEAFFAANNKNRGFDYYSAHFFLADVNRTVKAVAVGDFAVSFGQGLILFTGFGFGKSSQTTNVARGGQVIRPYTSVNEANFMRGVGTTLAFGKKLELTAFASRRGRTANLVSVADTLDVEFEDLGITSLDIIGLNRTPNEVEDRNSLTETNVGGSLRYRANQRFQLGFNLLGTKLSRPLDLRDQPFNRFFFQGTDLLNASVDYRYRYRNFTFFGEVAGSSKEPQNGINGFGFSQLHGLMLGLDRYVDVSVVYRNYGVDYQALNARPFGETTGARNEEGIYVGLELRPGKHWRINAYYDIFRFPYLRFNIDAPSEGHEYRFRLTYWQKRKLDTYLELRSETKGFGTDGDESVFTNLDPVVPRTRFQARLHFAYKINTDLEWRSRLDVGYTEEELTDRETGFMIYQDLIYRPRGAFSFTTRFSLFNTDGFNVRFYQYENGLLYNARVLPYYHQGTRTFLLVRYKGIRGLTLEGRIAQTFFTDGTTFDNGLEATGESRRTDVGAQAIWRF
;
A
#
# COMPACT_ATOMS: atom_id res chain seq x y z
N MET A 1 -58.57 -2.48 -47.77
CA MET A 1 -57.99 -1.14 -47.66
C MET A 1 -56.87 -1.25 -46.64
N LEU A 2 -55.67 -1.49 -47.16
CA LEU A 2 -54.45 -1.80 -46.44
C LEU A 2 -53.72 -0.51 -46.05
N LEU A 3 -53.48 -0.24 -44.80
CA LEU A 3 -52.60 0.84 -44.32
C LEU A 3 -51.24 0.25 -43.97
N GLN A 4 -50.23 0.58 -44.76
CA GLN A 4 -48.84 0.31 -44.51
C GLN A 4 -48.27 1.37 -43.54
N LEU A 5 -47.62 0.92 -42.47
CA LEU A 5 -46.78 1.72 -41.59
C LEU A 5 -45.29 1.50 -41.96
N PRO A 6 -44.49 2.53 -42.08
CA PRO A 6 -43.07 2.37 -42.39
C PRO A 6 -42.25 2.01 -41.16
N LEU A 7 -41.53 0.91 -41.24
CA LEU A 7 -40.48 0.48 -40.27
C LEU A 7 -39.25 1.35 -40.43
N HIS A 8 -38.99 2.23 -39.48
CA HIS A 8 -37.69 2.89 -39.29
C HIS A 8 -36.65 1.88 -38.81
N ARG A 9 -35.80 1.43 -39.72
CA ARG A 9 -34.58 0.69 -39.41
C ARG A 9 -33.53 1.66 -38.84
N ARG A 10 -33.23 1.58 -37.56
CA ARG A 10 -32.00 2.16 -36.99
C ARG A 10 -30.81 1.30 -37.43
N PRO A 11 -29.68 1.91 -37.84
CA PRO A 11 -28.48 1.14 -38.20
C PRO A 11 -27.82 0.59 -36.95
N ARG A 12 -27.70 -0.73 -36.86
CA ARG A 12 -26.87 -1.40 -35.84
C ARG A 12 -25.40 -1.09 -36.10
N PRO A 13 -24.60 -0.63 -35.14
CA PRO A 13 -23.16 -0.49 -35.33
C PRO A 13 -22.54 -1.87 -35.55
N ARG A 14 -21.75 -1.96 -36.60
CA ARG A 14 -21.14 -3.19 -37.12
C ARG A 14 -20.12 -3.74 -36.09
N LEU A 15 -20.48 -4.79 -35.43
CA LEU A 15 -19.62 -5.67 -34.62
C LEU A 15 -18.52 -6.40 -35.43
N THR A 16 -18.48 -6.14 -36.75
CA THR A 16 -17.61 -6.83 -37.71
C THR A 16 -16.17 -6.30 -37.73
N LEU A 17 -15.85 -5.18 -37.10
CA LEU A 17 -14.48 -4.64 -37.12
C LEU A 17 -13.57 -5.27 -36.03
N LEU A 18 -14.16 -5.88 -35.03
CA LEU A 18 -13.37 -6.51 -33.91
C LEU A 18 -12.87 -7.92 -34.29
N LEU A 19 -13.48 -8.59 -35.24
CA LEU A 19 -13.08 -9.95 -35.66
C LEU A 19 -11.98 -9.98 -36.72
N LEU A 20 -11.73 -8.88 -37.42
CA LEU A 20 -10.70 -8.79 -38.47
C LEU A 20 -9.29 -8.53 -37.96
N LEU A 21 -9.13 -8.08 -36.71
CA LEU A 21 -7.83 -7.98 -36.06
C LEU A 21 -7.27 -9.32 -35.53
N PHE A 22 -8.09 -10.36 -35.51
CA PHE A 22 -7.74 -11.69 -35.02
C PHE A 22 -7.04 -12.61 -36.02
N SER A 23 -6.99 -12.27 -37.30
CA SER A 23 -6.58 -13.21 -38.36
C SER A 23 -5.16 -13.02 -38.93
N VAL A 24 -4.34 -12.09 -38.43
CA VAL A 24 -3.05 -11.76 -39.09
C VAL A 24 -1.79 -12.21 -38.36
N ILE A 25 -1.85 -12.81 -37.19
CA ILE A 25 -0.62 -13.18 -36.46
C ILE A 25 -0.56 -14.67 -36.13
N VAL A 26 -0.37 -15.49 -37.14
CA VAL A 26 0.20 -16.84 -36.98
C VAL A 26 1.34 -17.02 -37.97
N SER A 27 2.55 -16.67 -37.58
CA SER A 27 3.82 -17.26 -38.07
C SER A 27 5.02 -16.49 -37.54
N ALA A 28 5.74 -17.07 -36.65
CA ALA A 28 7.20 -17.12 -36.54
C ALA A 28 7.63 -17.39 -35.09
N GLN A 29 7.75 -18.64 -34.78
CA GLN A 29 8.45 -19.09 -33.56
C GLN A 29 9.96 -19.11 -33.84
N ARG A 30 10.72 -18.24 -33.15
CA ARG A 30 12.15 -18.44 -32.92
C ARG A 30 12.38 -18.28 -31.42
N ASP A 31 12.78 -19.36 -30.76
CA ASP A 31 13.20 -19.43 -29.37
C ASP A 31 14.48 -18.62 -29.16
N THR A 32 14.36 -17.41 -28.63
CA THR A 32 15.47 -16.68 -28.02
C THR A 32 15.09 -16.31 -26.60
N LEU A 33 15.99 -16.57 -25.64
CA LEU A 33 15.83 -16.24 -24.24
C LEU A 33 15.45 -14.75 -24.06
N PRO A 34 14.34 -14.43 -23.39
CA PRO A 34 14.02 -13.05 -23.07
C PRO A 34 15.06 -12.50 -22.09
N PRO A 35 15.38 -11.19 -22.16
CA PRO A 35 16.30 -10.56 -21.22
C PRO A 35 15.80 -10.68 -19.79
N LYS A 36 16.71 -10.79 -18.82
CA LYS A 36 16.44 -10.91 -17.37
C LYS A 36 15.54 -9.80 -16.80
N LEU A 37 15.40 -8.67 -17.49
CA LEU A 37 14.58 -7.54 -17.09
C LEU A 37 13.07 -7.86 -17.03
N ASP A 38 12.56 -8.65 -17.96
CA ASP A 38 11.11 -8.92 -18.06
C ASP A 38 10.55 -9.70 -16.86
N ALA A 39 11.31 -10.66 -16.31
CA ALA A 39 10.84 -11.47 -15.19
C ALA A 39 10.76 -10.68 -13.88
N ALA A 40 11.67 -9.73 -13.67
CA ALA A 40 11.69 -8.88 -12.49
C ALA A 40 10.55 -7.84 -12.52
N GLU A 41 10.32 -7.21 -13.66
CA GLU A 41 9.26 -6.22 -13.86
C GLU A 41 7.88 -6.89 -13.71
N GLN A 42 7.70 -8.11 -14.24
CA GLN A 42 6.49 -8.89 -14.06
C GLN A 42 6.25 -9.35 -12.62
N ALA A 43 7.29 -9.84 -11.93
CA ALA A 43 7.18 -10.21 -10.53
C ALA A 43 6.79 -9.02 -9.65
N GLN A 44 7.30 -7.85 -9.99
CA GLN A 44 7.03 -6.60 -9.32
C GLN A 44 5.59 -6.12 -9.59
N GLU A 45 5.13 -6.13 -10.85
CA GLU A 45 3.75 -5.79 -11.24
C GLU A 45 2.74 -6.74 -10.58
N GLN A 46 3.01 -8.05 -10.59
CA GLN A 46 2.13 -9.06 -10.01
C GLN A 46 2.04 -8.94 -8.48
N LEU A 47 3.16 -8.66 -7.81
CA LEU A 47 3.17 -8.40 -6.38
C LEU A 47 2.30 -7.19 -6.03
N ILE A 48 2.46 -6.10 -6.78
CA ILE A 48 1.68 -4.87 -6.60
C ILE A 48 0.20 -5.16 -6.82
N GLU A 49 -0.14 -5.86 -7.88
CA GLU A 49 -1.51 -6.22 -8.17
C GLU A 49 -2.13 -7.12 -7.08
N ASP A 50 -1.40 -8.10 -6.58
CA ASP A 50 -1.84 -9.01 -5.52
C ASP A 50 -2.10 -8.25 -4.20
N VAL A 51 -1.33 -7.22 -3.95
CA VAL A 51 -1.47 -6.40 -2.76
C VAL A 51 -2.62 -5.40 -2.90
N LEU A 52 -2.68 -4.71 -4.06
CA LEU A 52 -3.66 -3.67 -4.36
C LEU A 52 -5.08 -4.18 -4.54
N ALA A 53 -5.23 -5.41 -4.99
CA ALA A 53 -6.55 -6.01 -5.15
C ALA A 53 -7.38 -6.05 -3.85
N ASN A 54 -6.76 -5.68 -2.72
CA ASN A 54 -7.37 -5.73 -1.40
C ASN A 54 -7.48 -4.38 -0.70
N SER A 55 -6.83 -3.35 -1.23
CA SER A 55 -6.91 -2.02 -0.64
C SER A 55 -8.17 -1.31 -1.13
N GLU A 56 -9.10 -1.12 -0.24
CA GLU A 56 -10.28 -0.28 -0.46
C GLU A 56 -9.93 1.16 -0.10
N GLY A 57 -9.25 1.90 -1.00
CA GLY A 57 -9.00 3.33 -0.83
C GLY A 57 -7.58 3.82 -1.12
N ASP A 58 -7.42 5.13 -1.18
CA ASP A 58 -6.20 5.85 -1.56
C ASP A 58 -5.01 5.68 -0.60
N THR A 59 -5.25 5.20 0.62
CA THR A 59 -4.24 5.15 1.69
C THR A 59 -3.07 4.20 1.42
N ASP A 60 -3.24 3.23 0.53
CA ASP A 60 -2.20 2.25 0.26
C ASP A 60 -1.28 2.59 -0.93
N GLU A 61 -1.60 3.61 -1.75
CA GLU A 61 -0.75 4.04 -2.88
C GLU A 61 0.69 4.33 -2.43
N PHE A 62 0.86 4.91 -1.25
CA PHE A 62 2.18 5.27 -0.70
C PHE A 62 2.99 4.07 -0.20
N ALA A 63 2.32 3.07 0.35
CA ALA A 63 2.96 1.84 0.80
C ALA A 63 3.55 1.05 -0.39
N PHE A 64 2.91 1.13 -1.57
CA PHE A 64 3.39 0.52 -2.81
C PHE A 64 4.65 1.12 -3.35
N ASN A 65 4.71 2.45 -3.38
CA ASN A 65 5.87 3.16 -3.87
C ASN A 65 7.11 2.75 -3.08
N THR A 66 6.95 2.51 -1.76
CA THR A 66 8.02 2.00 -0.89
C THR A 66 8.42 0.56 -1.24
N ALA A 67 7.46 -0.35 -1.42
CA ALA A 67 7.75 -1.73 -1.81
C ALA A 67 8.41 -1.79 -3.20
N PHE A 68 7.95 -0.95 -4.12
CA PHE A 68 8.51 -0.82 -5.45
C PHE A 68 9.96 -0.34 -5.42
N ASP A 69 10.28 0.66 -4.61
CA ASP A 69 11.64 1.16 -4.39
C ASP A 69 12.57 0.06 -3.87
N ILE A 70 12.12 -0.71 -2.86
CA ILE A 70 12.88 -1.83 -2.28
C ILE A 70 13.20 -2.89 -3.34
N LEU A 71 12.21 -3.30 -4.14
CA LEU A 71 12.41 -4.30 -5.17
C LEU A 71 13.30 -3.80 -6.31
N ASP A 72 13.17 -2.54 -6.76
CA ASP A 72 14.06 -1.97 -7.77
C ASP A 72 15.53 -1.92 -7.29
N ASP A 73 15.74 -1.65 -6.01
CA ASP A 73 17.06 -1.67 -5.41
C ASP A 73 17.67 -3.07 -5.42
N TYR A 74 16.94 -4.09 -4.97
CA TYR A 74 17.43 -5.47 -5.02
C TYR A 74 17.56 -6.00 -6.45
N ARG A 75 16.79 -5.50 -7.40
CA ARG A 75 16.97 -5.83 -8.81
C ARG A 75 18.33 -5.34 -9.34
N ARG A 76 18.76 -4.14 -8.94
CA ARG A 76 20.05 -3.56 -9.37
C ARG A 76 21.24 -4.14 -8.63
N ARG A 77 21.07 -4.36 -7.33
CA ARG A 77 22.08 -4.96 -6.44
C ARG A 77 21.48 -6.13 -5.71
N PRO A 78 21.45 -7.31 -6.35
CA PRO A 78 20.79 -8.48 -5.80
C PRO A 78 21.30 -8.84 -4.41
N LEU A 79 20.35 -9.14 -3.51
CA LEU A 79 20.60 -9.52 -2.13
C LEU A 79 21.41 -10.81 -2.06
N ASN A 80 22.48 -10.84 -1.28
CA ASN A 80 23.24 -12.07 -1.07
C ASN A 80 22.47 -13.04 -0.18
N ILE A 81 21.87 -14.07 -0.77
CA ILE A 81 20.98 -15.00 -0.10
C ILE A 81 21.67 -15.81 1.00
N ASN A 82 22.99 -15.97 0.95
CA ASN A 82 23.75 -16.68 1.99
C ASN A 82 23.97 -15.82 3.26
N ARG A 83 23.78 -14.51 3.17
CA ARG A 83 23.97 -13.57 4.28
C ARG A 83 22.69 -12.86 4.71
N ALA A 84 21.73 -12.83 3.81
CA ALA A 84 20.45 -12.16 4.07
C ALA A 84 19.83 -12.59 5.40
N THR A 85 19.40 -11.61 6.16
CA THR A 85 18.67 -11.82 7.42
C THR A 85 17.21 -12.17 7.14
N TYR A 86 16.50 -12.64 8.16
CA TYR A 86 15.05 -12.86 8.06
C TYR A 86 14.33 -11.56 7.68
N GLU A 87 14.75 -10.45 8.28
CA GLU A 87 14.18 -9.12 8.08
C GLU A 87 14.39 -8.63 6.64
N GLU A 88 15.59 -8.75 6.09
CA GLU A 88 15.89 -8.38 4.69
C GLU A 88 15.11 -9.23 3.69
N LEU A 89 14.98 -10.53 3.93
CA LEU A 89 14.18 -11.42 3.08
C LEU A 89 12.68 -11.10 3.14
N THR A 90 12.17 -10.76 4.33
CA THR A 90 10.78 -10.33 4.50
C THR A 90 10.48 -9.04 3.74
N GLU A 91 11.41 -8.10 3.69
CA GLU A 91 11.29 -6.84 2.96
C GLU A 91 11.23 -7.00 1.43
N THR A 92 11.65 -8.13 0.90
CA THR A 92 11.47 -8.41 -0.54
C THR A 92 10.02 -8.68 -0.92
N PHE A 93 9.17 -9.07 0.03
CA PHE A 93 7.77 -9.46 -0.16
C PHE A 93 7.55 -10.63 -1.15
N LEU A 94 8.60 -11.29 -1.58
CA LEU A 94 8.58 -12.32 -2.62
C LEU A 94 8.50 -13.74 -2.07
N LEU A 95 8.85 -13.91 -0.80
CA LEU A 95 8.81 -15.17 -0.07
C LEU A 95 7.87 -15.07 1.11
N SER A 96 7.11 -16.12 1.37
CA SER A 96 6.33 -16.22 2.60
C SER A 96 7.24 -16.39 3.82
N PRO A 97 6.79 -16.01 5.03
CA PRO A 97 7.56 -16.23 6.26
C PRO A 97 7.94 -17.71 6.49
N ILE A 98 7.10 -18.64 6.00
CA ILE A 98 7.37 -20.10 6.03
C ILE A 98 8.57 -20.41 5.13
N GLN A 99 8.56 -19.94 3.89
CA GLN A 99 9.65 -20.13 2.91
C GLN A 99 10.96 -19.52 3.42
N ILE A 100 10.92 -18.32 3.99
CA ILE A 100 12.09 -17.69 4.61
C ILE A 100 12.63 -18.55 5.75
N GLY A 101 11.74 -19.04 6.62
CA GLY A 101 12.11 -19.94 7.72
C GLY A 101 12.83 -21.19 7.25
N GLN A 102 12.32 -21.86 6.22
CA GLN A 102 12.89 -23.06 5.64
C GLN A 102 14.23 -22.78 4.93
N LEU A 103 14.35 -21.64 4.24
CA LEU A 103 15.60 -21.21 3.63
C LEU A 103 16.70 -21.00 4.67
N LEU A 104 16.40 -20.32 5.78
CA LEU A 104 17.37 -20.10 6.86
C LEU A 104 17.78 -21.40 7.52
N GLU A 105 16.86 -22.35 7.72
CA GLU A 105 17.18 -23.67 8.27
C GLU A 105 18.03 -24.50 7.31
N TYR A 106 17.74 -24.48 6.01
CA TYR A 106 18.55 -25.13 5.00
C TYR A 106 19.99 -24.59 5.02
N ARG A 107 20.13 -23.28 5.07
CA ARG A 107 21.42 -22.59 5.14
C ARG A 107 22.24 -22.96 6.37
N ASP A 108 21.57 -23.09 7.53
CA ASP A 108 22.22 -23.50 8.78
C ASP A 108 22.74 -24.94 8.73
N ARG A 109 22.02 -25.83 8.04
CA ARG A 109 22.40 -27.25 7.94
C ARG A 109 23.45 -27.51 6.88
N MET A 110 23.38 -26.82 5.74
CA MET A 110 24.21 -27.09 4.57
C MET A 110 25.41 -26.13 4.41
N GLY A 111 25.49 -25.08 5.23
CA GLY A 111 26.58 -24.10 5.20
C GLY A 111 26.44 -23.03 4.12
N GLY A 112 25.30 -22.92 3.48
CA GLY A 112 24.99 -21.95 2.42
C GLY A 112 24.64 -22.61 1.10
N LEU A 113 24.10 -21.80 0.17
CA LEU A 113 23.76 -22.22 -1.18
C LEU A 113 24.95 -21.99 -2.11
N LEU A 114 25.18 -22.93 -3.04
CA LEU A 114 26.18 -22.82 -4.11
C LEU A 114 25.59 -22.18 -5.38
N SER A 115 24.27 -22.28 -5.56
CA SER A 115 23.54 -21.78 -6.71
C SER A 115 22.13 -21.32 -6.33
N VAL A 116 21.60 -20.33 -7.04
CA VAL A 116 20.18 -19.90 -6.88
C VAL A 116 19.22 -21.05 -7.18
N TYR A 117 19.59 -22.00 -8.03
CA TYR A 117 18.76 -23.15 -8.37
C TYR A 117 18.59 -24.14 -7.22
N GLU A 118 19.48 -24.16 -6.22
CA GLU A 118 19.33 -24.97 -5.01
C GLU A 118 18.12 -24.61 -4.17
N LEU A 119 17.56 -23.41 -4.34
CA LEU A 119 16.31 -23.04 -3.71
C LEU A 119 15.18 -24.05 -3.99
N GLN A 120 15.22 -24.75 -5.13
CA GLN A 120 14.21 -25.77 -5.48
C GLN A 120 14.25 -27.02 -4.59
N VAL A 121 15.33 -27.25 -3.85
CA VAL A 121 15.45 -28.36 -2.91
C VAL A 121 14.78 -28.06 -1.57
N ILE A 122 14.59 -26.76 -1.28
CA ILE A 122 13.98 -26.29 -0.04
C ILE A 122 12.47 -26.57 -0.08
N PRO A 123 11.89 -27.22 0.94
CA PRO A 123 10.46 -27.44 1.01
C PRO A 123 9.66 -26.15 0.83
N GLY A 124 8.54 -26.18 0.12
CA GLY A 124 7.71 -25.00 -0.14
C GLY A 124 8.26 -24.00 -1.16
N MET A 125 9.50 -24.20 -1.67
CA MET A 125 10.06 -23.41 -2.78
C MET A 125 9.74 -24.06 -4.11
N ASP A 126 8.59 -23.75 -4.68
CA ASP A 126 8.25 -24.20 -6.03
C ASP A 126 9.04 -23.40 -7.10
N LEU A 127 9.00 -23.89 -8.32
CA LEU A 127 9.73 -23.27 -9.44
C LEU A 127 9.30 -21.81 -9.69
N GLU A 128 8.04 -21.47 -9.41
CA GLU A 128 7.53 -20.13 -9.58
C GLU A 128 8.05 -19.18 -8.50
N SER A 129 8.06 -19.62 -7.24
CA SER A 129 8.67 -18.86 -6.13
C SER A 129 10.16 -18.58 -6.39
N VAL A 130 10.89 -19.59 -6.89
CA VAL A 130 12.31 -19.41 -7.26
C VAL A 130 12.49 -18.41 -8.41
N ARG A 131 11.64 -18.46 -9.43
CA ARG A 131 11.69 -17.50 -10.54
C ARG A 131 11.38 -16.08 -10.11
N ARG A 132 10.39 -15.94 -9.24
CA ARG A 132 9.98 -14.62 -8.71
C ARG A 132 11.13 -13.96 -7.96
N ILE A 133 11.83 -14.69 -7.10
CA ILE A 133 12.92 -14.14 -6.29
C ILE A 133 14.26 -14.06 -7.03
N ALA A 134 14.54 -14.95 -7.99
CA ALA A 134 15.84 -15.07 -8.66
C ALA A 134 16.42 -13.75 -9.22
N PRO A 135 15.63 -12.80 -9.78
CA PRO A 135 16.14 -11.52 -10.25
C PRO A 135 16.66 -10.60 -9.14
N PHE A 136 16.25 -10.82 -7.89
CA PHE A 136 16.49 -9.95 -6.74
C PHE A 136 17.55 -10.50 -5.78
N ILE A 137 18.06 -11.70 -6.06
CA ILE A 137 19.03 -12.38 -5.22
C ILE A 137 20.25 -12.83 -6.00
N ARG A 138 21.35 -13.00 -5.28
CA ARG A 138 22.59 -13.62 -5.78
C ARG A 138 23.16 -14.59 -4.75
N VAL A 139 23.91 -15.55 -5.22
CA VAL A 139 24.80 -16.35 -4.40
C VAL A 139 26.18 -15.75 -4.50
N GLY A 140 26.76 -15.30 -3.40
CA GLY A 140 28.06 -14.61 -3.37
C GLY A 140 28.96 -15.15 -2.28
N GLY A 141 30.27 -14.94 -2.49
CA GLY A 141 31.33 -15.25 -1.53
C GLY A 141 31.63 -14.09 -0.57
N ASP A 142 32.76 -14.18 0.14
CA ASP A 142 33.16 -13.29 1.27
C ASP A 142 33.60 -11.89 0.89
N LEU A 143 33.64 -11.53 -0.40
CA LEU A 143 34.06 -10.20 -0.89
C LEU A 143 33.20 -9.02 -0.40
N ASP A 144 32.02 -9.31 0.14
CA ASP A 144 31.12 -8.29 0.72
C ASP A 144 31.59 -7.73 2.08
N ASP A 145 32.63 -8.32 2.70
CA ASP A 145 33.16 -7.92 4.00
C ASP A 145 34.20 -6.79 3.96
N ALA A 146 34.57 -6.31 2.76
CA ALA A 146 35.49 -5.18 2.66
C ALA A 146 34.90 -3.97 3.40
N LYS A 147 35.64 -3.45 4.39
CA LYS A 147 35.35 -2.18 5.05
C LYS A 147 35.40 -1.07 4.02
N ILE A 148 34.23 -0.61 3.59
CA ILE A 148 34.10 0.45 2.60
C ILE A 148 34.01 1.78 3.35
N SER A 149 34.90 2.72 3.02
CA SER A 149 34.89 4.05 3.63
C SER A 149 33.68 4.85 3.14
N LEU A 150 33.15 5.77 3.99
CA LEU A 150 32.07 6.68 3.61
C LEU A 150 32.39 7.45 2.32
N GLY A 151 33.63 7.94 2.17
CA GLY A 151 34.08 8.63 0.95
C GLY A 151 33.89 7.77 -0.31
N ARG A 152 34.22 6.48 -0.22
CA ARG A 152 34.01 5.55 -1.33
C ARG A 152 32.54 5.28 -1.61
N MET A 153 31.69 5.18 -0.56
CA MET A 153 30.25 5.03 -0.75
C MET A 153 29.63 6.22 -1.49
N PHE A 154 30.09 7.44 -1.18
CA PHE A 154 29.65 8.63 -1.91
C PHE A 154 30.22 8.71 -3.33
N ALA A 155 31.46 8.27 -3.55
CA ALA A 155 32.10 8.32 -4.88
C ALA A 155 31.49 7.29 -5.86
N GLU A 156 31.22 6.06 -5.38
CA GLU A 156 30.80 4.92 -6.19
C GLU A 156 29.29 4.61 -6.08
N GLY A 157 28.54 5.40 -5.30
CA GLY A 157 27.12 5.21 -5.12
C GLY A 157 26.32 5.49 -6.39
N ASP A 158 25.26 4.70 -6.62
CA ASP A 158 24.31 4.95 -7.70
C ASP A 158 23.51 6.22 -7.40
N ARG A 159 23.46 7.13 -8.36
CA ARG A 159 22.72 8.39 -8.27
C ARG A 159 21.56 8.39 -9.22
N GLU A 160 20.43 8.90 -8.78
CA GLU A 160 19.28 9.07 -9.65
C GLU A 160 18.52 10.38 -9.34
N LEU A 161 18.08 11.02 -10.40
CA LEU A 161 17.22 12.19 -10.37
C LEU A 161 15.89 11.84 -11.04
N TYR A 162 14.81 12.08 -10.33
CA TYR A 162 13.43 11.97 -10.83
C TYR A 162 12.84 13.35 -10.97
N VAL A 163 12.14 13.57 -12.08
CA VAL A 163 11.28 14.72 -12.29
C VAL A 163 9.99 14.21 -12.92
N ARG A 164 8.85 14.48 -12.30
CA ARG A 164 7.53 14.07 -12.78
C ARG A 164 6.58 15.26 -12.75
N TRP A 165 5.80 15.35 -13.82
CA TRP A 165 4.70 16.28 -13.96
C TRP A 165 3.43 15.51 -14.32
N GLN A 166 2.30 15.88 -13.71
CA GLN A 166 0.99 15.29 -13.97
C GLN A 166 -0.08 16.38 -13.91
N ARG A 167 -1.16 16.20 -14.69
CA ARG A 167 -2.27 17.15 -14.74
C ARG A 167 -3.55 16.47 -15.20
N ARG A 168 -4.69 16.87 -14.61
CA ARG A 168 -6.02 16.69 -15.20
C ARG A 168 -6.26 17.80 -16.20
N LEU A 169 -6.79 17.48 -17.40
CA LEU A 169 -7.02 18.48 -18.45
C LEU A 169 -8.33 19.24 -18.26
N GLU A 170 -9.37 18.57 -17.74
CA GLU A 170 -10.64 19.21 -17.40
C GLU A 170 -10.46 20.14 -16.20
N THR A 171 -11.02 21.35 -16.29
CA THR A 171 -10.98 22.31 -15.19
C THR A 171 -11.98 21.91 -14.11
N VAL A 172 -11.54 21.83 -12.87
CA VAL A 172 -12.42 21.57 -11.73
C VAL A 172 -12.89 22.87 -11.10
N ARG A 173 -14.06 22.84 -10.47
CA ARG A 173 -14.73 23.98 -9.86
C ARG A 173 -13.84 24.80 -8.93
N GLY A 174 -12.95 24.14 -8.19
CA GLY A 174 -12.04 24.79 -7.26
C GLY A 174 -11.10 25.83 -7.89
N TYR A 175 -10.86 25.76 -9.22
CA TYR A 175 -10.09 26.78 -9.97
C TYR A 175 -10.96 27.87 -10.60
N GLU A 176 -12.29 27.67 -10.67
CA GLU A 176 -13.23 28.58 -11.30
C GLU A 176 -13.84 29.58 -10.32
N ILE A 177 -13.77 29.25 -9.03
CA ILE A 177 -14.28 30.09 -7.94
C ILE A 177 -13.11 30.72 -7.16
N GLY A 178 -13.37 31.87 -6.54
CA GLY A 178 -12.39 32.61 -5.77
C GLY A 178 -13.03 33.67 -4.88
N PRO A 179 -12.25 34.54 -4.22
CA PRO A 179 -12.75 35.58 -3.36
C PRO A 179 -13.74 36.54 -4.07
N GLU A 180 -13.56 36.72 -5.38
CA GLU A 180 -14.41 37.55 -6.24
C GLU A 180 -15.81 36.95 -6.43
N THR A 181 -15.97 35.63 -6.25
CA THR A 181 -17.27 34.95 -6.27
C THR A 181 -17.92 34.83 -4.89
N GLY A 182 -17.27 35.36 -3.84
CA GLY A 182 -17.70 35.24 -2.43
C GLY A 182 -17.40 33.83 -1.84
N ALA A 183 -16.60 33.01 -2.53
CA ALA A 183 -16.23 31.70 -2.03
C ALA A 183 -15.18 31.83 -0.91
N THR A 184 -15.38 31.12 0.19
CA THR A 184 -14.44 31.01 1.31
C THR A 184 -13.43 29.88 1.11
N ASN A 185 -13.75 28.90 0.25
CA ASN A 185 -12.90 27.75 -0.02
C ASN A 185 -12.73 27.57 -1.54
N TYR A 186 -11.48 27.62 -2.03
CA TYR A 186 -11.09 27.57 -3.44
C TYR A 186 -9.62 27.16 -3.55
N TYR A 187 -9.15 26.76 -4.73
CA TYR A 187 -7.75 26.36 -4.91
C TYR A 187 -6.82 27.56 -5.10
N LEU A 188 -5.74 27.56 -4.31
CA LEU A 188 -4.76 28.65 -4.26
C LEU A 188 -3.71 28.57 -5.37
N GLY A 189 -3.51 27.40 -5.97
CA GLY A 189 -2.44 27.15 -6.91
C GLY A 189 -2.88 26.54 -8.24
N SER A 190 -1.91 26.05 -9.02
CA SER A 190 -2.14 25.45 -10.35
C SER A 190 -2.62 24.00 -10.28
N PRO A 191 -3.29 23.50 -11.34
CA PRO A 191 -3.72 22.09 -11.43
C PRO A 191 -2.57 21.10 -11.66
N ASP A 192 -1.32 21.59 -11.69
CA ASP A 192 -0.16 20.74 -11.95
C ASP A 192 0.32 20.04 -10.68
N ARG A 193 0.50 18.72 -10.72
CA ARG A 193 1.26 17.97 -9.72
C ARG A 193 2.71 17.91 -10.16
N LEU A 194 3.62 18.29 -9.27
CA LEU A 194 5.06 18.27 -9.50
C LEU A 194 5.73 17.40 -8.45
N TYR A 195 6.60 16.52 -8.89
CA TYR A 195 7.40 15.66 -8.02
C TYR A 195 8.85 15.68 -8.47
N THR A 196 9.78 15.86 -7.54
CA THR A 196 11.21 15.71 -7.80
C THR A 196 11.87 14.95 -6.66
N ARG A 197 12.81 14.06 -7.02
CA ARG A 197 13.58 13.29 -6.04
C ARG A 197 15.01 13.13 -6.54
N PHE A 198 15.97 13.55 -5.74
CA PHE A 198 17.35 13.13 -5.87
C PHE A 198 17.66 12.07 -4.84
N ARG A 199 18.31 10.98 -5.27
CA ARG A 199 18.70 9.90 -4.37
C ARG A 199 20.08 9.37 -4.77
N GLN A 200 20.95 9.15 -3.76
CA GLN A 200 22.20 8.46 -3.91
C GLN A 200 22.22 7.25 -2.98
N ARG A 201 22.66 6.09 -3.48
CA ARG A 201 22.69 4.84 -2.71
C ARG A 201 23.95 4.05 -2.97
N TYR A 202 24.40 3.35 -1.94
CA TYR A 202 25.46 2.36 -2.06
C TYR A 202 24.97 1.03 -1.50
N GLY A 203 24.31 0.22 -2.36
CA GLY A 203 23.64 -1.01 -1.96
C GLY A 203 22.61 -0.75 -0.84
N ASN A 204 22.59 -1.66 0.15
CA ASN A 204 21.81 -1.52 1.39
C ASN A 204 22.60 -0.80 2.51
N LYS A 205 23.86 -0.37 2.27
CA LYS A 205 24.74 0.21 3.29
C LYS A 205 24.58 1.71 3.47
N MET A 206 24.27 2.46 2.41
CA MET A 206 24.08 3.92 2.46
C MET A 206 22.90 4.34 1.58
N SER A 207 22.06 5.21 2.10
CA SER A 207 21.06 5.93 1.33
C SER A 207 21.03 7.40 1.76
N PHE A 208 21.08 8.31 0.80
CA PHE A 208 20.89 9.74 0.97
C PHE A 208 19.91 10.24 -0.08
N GLY A 209 18.95 11.06 0.28
CA GLY A 209 18.00 11.59 -0.68
C GLY A 209 17.26 12.83 -0.20
N ILE A 210 16.77 13.58 -1.19
CA ILE A 210 15.88 14.72 -1.01
C ILE A 210 14.72 14.52 -1.97
N THR A 211 13.51 14.65 -1.45
CA THR A 211 12.25 14.56 -2.19
C THR A 211 11.46 15.83 -1.99
N ALA A 212 10.81 16.34 -3.03
CA ALA A 212 9.90 17.45 -2.95
C ALA A 212 8.68 17.20 -3.83
N GLU A 213 7.50 17.54 -3.34
CA GLU A 213 6.22 17.37 -4.03
C GLU A 213 5.35 18.61 -3.89
N LYS A 214 4.51 18.83 -4.89
CA LYS A 214 3.41 19.79 -4.93
C LYS A 214 2.20 19.08 -5.50
N ASP A 215 1.10 19.08 -4.76
CA ASP A 215 -0.16 18.54 -5.23
C ASP A 215 -0.97 19.51 -6.11
N PRO A 216 -1.94 19.03 -6.93
CA PRO A 216 -2.85 19.88 -7.68
C PRO A 216 -3.63 20.80 -6.73
N GLY A 217 -3.73 22.08 -7.07
CA GLY A 217 -4.42 23.08 -6.23
C GLY A 217 -3.52 23.82 -5.25
N GLU A 218 -2.32 23.34 -4.96
CA GLU A 218 -1.38 23.98 -4.06
C GLU A 218 -0.61 25.12 -4.73
N ALA A 219 -0.36 26.18 -3.95
CA ALA A 219 0.39 27.33 -4.43
C ALA A 219 1.90 27.06 -4.39
N PHE A 220 2.59 27.25 -5.54
CA PHE A 220 4.04 27.08 -5.63
C PHE A 220 4.83 28.33 -5.22
N PHE A 221 4.40 29.51 -5.68
CA PHE A 221 4.97 30.82 -5.35
C PHE A 221 3.85 31.83 -5.11
N ALA A 222 3.31 31.91 -3.92
CA ALA A 222 2.32 32.93 -3.59
C ALA A 222 2.92 33.98 -2.65
N ALA A 223 2.69 35.26 -2.95
CA ALA A 223 3.24 36.38 -2.19
C ALA A 223 2.78 36.38 -0.72
N ASN A 224 1.59 35.87 -0.43
CA ASN A 224 0.96 35.81 0.89
C ASN A 224 0.97 34.44 1.52
N ASN A 225 1.63 33.47 0.91
CA ASN A 225 1.64 32.10 1.40
C ASN A 225 2.92 31.81 2.21
N LYS A 226 2.77 31.08 3.32
CA LYS A 226 3.90 30.53 4.09
C LYS A 226 4.78 29.60 3.25
N ASN A 227 4.32 29.18 2.05
CA ASN A 227 5.00 28.28 1.14
C ASN A 227 5.79 29.05 0.07
N ARG A 228 7.09 28.83 0.06
CA ARG A 228 7.96 29.25 -1.04
C ARG A 228 8.53 27.99 -1.70
N GLY A 229 7.97 27.58 -2.84
CA GLY A 229 8.36 26.37 -3.55
C GLY A 229 7.37 25.22 -3.33
N PHE A 230 7.87 24.01 -3.18
CA PHE A 230 7.05 22.84 -2.89
C PHE A 230 6.45 22.93 -1.48
N ASP A 231 5.28 22.35 -1.29
CA ASP A 231 4.67 22.32 0.05
C ASP A 231 5.22 21.18 0.89
N TYR A 232 5.61 20.05 0.27
CA TYR A 232 6.26 18.96 0.95
C TYR A 232 7.74 18.83 0.60
N TYR A 233 8.57 18.68 1.65
CA TYR A 233 10.00 18.34 1.55
C TYR A 233 10.34 17.23 2.52
N SER A 234 11.05 16.23 1.99
CA SER A 234 11.63 15.14 2.78
C SER A 234 13.11 15.01 2.47
N ALA A 235 13.92 14.79 3.50
CA ALA A 235 15.35 14.52 3.35
C ALA A 235 15.78 13.44 4.32
N HIS A 236 16.57 12.47 3.84
CA HIS A 236 17.07 11.40 4.67
C HIS A 236 18.56 11.14 4.43
N PHE A 237 19.24 10.72 5.48
CA PHE A 237 20.54 10.11 5.44
C PHE A 237 20.53 8.83 6.28
N PHE A 238 20.92 7.72 5.69
CA PHE A 238 20.88 6.41 6.33
C PHE A 238 22.17 5.63 6.06
N LEU A 239 22.70 5.03 7.12
CA LEU A 239 23.82 4.11 7.08
C LEU A 239 23.46 2.78 7.75
N ALA A 240 23.77 1.67 7.09
CA ALA A 240 23.65 0.34 7.67
C ALA A 240 25.04 -0.33 7.82
N ASP A 241 25.16 -1.20 8.81
CA ASP A 241 26.37 -1.96 9.10
C ASP A 241 27.66 -1.12 9.15
N VAL A 242 27.58 0.03 9.85
CA VAL A 242 28.69 0.97 10.00
C VAL A 242 29.92 0.26 10.62
N ASN A 243 29.66 -0.54 11.67
CA ASN A 243 30.66 -1.39 12.31
C ASN A 243 29.97 -2.55 13.06
N ARG A 244 30.74 -3.29 13.86
CA ARG A 244 30.20 -4.43 14.64
C ARG A 244 29.14 -4.02 15.66
N THR A 245 29.24 -2.82 16.23
CA THR A 245 28.34 -2.29 17.25
C THR A 245 27.24 -1.44 16.66
N VAL A 246 27.55 -0.52 15.75
CA VAL A 246 26.57 0.38 15.12
C VAL A 246 26.02 -0.28 13.86
N LYS A 247 24.76 -0.75 13.93
CA LYS A 247 24.08 -1.48 12.85
C LYS A 247 23.31 -0.57 11.91
N ALA A 248 22.73 0.50 12.45
CA ALA A 248 22.05 1.50 11.63
C ALA A 248 22.18 2.89 12.26
N VAL A 249 22.22 3.90 11.40
CA VAL A 249 22.11 5.32 11.77
C VAL A 249 21.16 5.97 10.76
N ALA A 250 20.15 6.65 11.25
CA ALA A 250 19.19 7.42 10.46
C ALA A 250 19.17 8.87 10.93
N VAL A 251 19.20 9.82 9.97
CA VAL A 251 19.09 11.26 10.23
C VAL A 251 18.14 11.86 9.20
N GLY A 252 17.26 12.75 9.64
CA GLY A 252 16.19 13.31 8.81
C GLY A 252 14.95 12.44 8.85
N ASP A 253 14.40 12.06 7.69
CA ASP A 253 13.17 11.29 7.61
C ASP A 253 13.46 9.79 7.54
N PHE A 254 12.83 9.02 8.42
CA PHE A 254 13.01 7.57 8.52
C PHE A 254 11.71 6.87 8.91
N ALA A 255 11.62 5.60 8.57
CA ALA A 255 10.53 4.71 8.95
C ALA A 255 10.93 3.85 10.15
N VAL A 256 9.98 3.62 11.07
CA VAL A 256 10.17 2.75 12.25
C VAL A 256 9.04 1.73 12.31
N SER A 257 9.39 0.47 12.62
CA SER A 257 8.40 -0.61 12.77
C SER A 257 8.75 -1.51 13.94
N PHE A 258 7.80 -1.71 14.85
CA PHE A 258 7.94 -2.57 16.01
C PHE A 258 7.05 -3.81 15.89
N GLY A 259 7.55 -4.97 16.31
CA GLY A 259 6.81 -6.20 16.48
C GLY A 259 5.87 -6.56 15.32
N GLN A 260 4.59 -6.78 15.66
CA GLN A 260 3.51 -7.04 14.70
C GLN A 260 2.69 -5.78 14.37
N GLY A 261 3.15 -4.61 14.79
CA GLY A 261 2.56 -3.32 14.48
C GLY A 261 1.47 -2.86 15.42
N LEU A 262 1.39 -3.39 16.63
CA LEU A 262 0.40 -2.94 17.61
C LEU A 262 0.69 -1.53 18.13
N ILE A 263 1.97 -1.11 18.21
CA ILE A 263 2.37 0.22 18.67
C ILE A 263 2.68 1.16 17.50
N LEU A 264 3.59 0.73 16.64
CA LEU A 264 4.18 1.56 15.59
C LEU A 264 4.56 0.71 14.39
N PHE A 265 3.99 1.04 13.23
CA PHE A 265 4.36 0.40 11.98
C PHE A 265 4.22 1.38 10.81
N THR A 266 5.34 1.92 10.35
CA THR A 266 5.40 2.82 9.19
C THR A 266 5.89 2.11 7.93
N GLY A 267 6.01 0.79 7.97
CA GLY A 267 6.38 -0.07 6.86
C GLY A 267 5.21 -0.47 5.98
N PHE A 268 5.53 -1.15 4.88
CA PHE A 268 4.57 -1.88 4.11
C PHE A 268 4.24 -3.22 4.79
N GLY A 269 2.98 -3.59 4.86
CA GLY A 269 2.54 -4.87 5.38
C GLY A 269 1.29 -5.35 4.68
N PHE A 270 1.30 -6.61 4.26
CA PHE A 270 0.10 -7.22 3.71
C PHE A 270 -1.04 -7.20 4.74
N GLY A 271 -2.21 -6.80 4.30
CA GLY A 271 -3.47 -7.10 4.97
C GLY A 271 -3.97 -8.49 4.57
N LYS A 272 -5.27 -8.68 4.60
CA LYS A 272 -5.91 -9.88 4.05
C LYS A 272 -5.76 -9.88 2.52
N SER A 273 -4.99 -10.82 1.98
CA SER A 273 -4.62 -10.82 0.56
C SER A 273 -4.65 -12.22 -0.05
N SER A 274 -4.46 -12.30 -1.37
CA SER A 274 -4.28 -13.57 -2.06
C SER A 274 -3.02 -14.34 -1.62
N GLN A 275 -2.08 -13.67 -0.93
CA GLN A 275 -0.95 -14.32 -0.27
C GLN A 275 -1.34 -14.73 1.15
N THR A 276 -2.16 -15.76 1.25
CA THR A 276 -2.88 -16.16 2.46
C THR A 276 -2.01 -16.58 3.65
N THR A 277 -0.73 -16.89 3.41
CA THR A 277 0.25 -17.24 4.45
C THR A 277 1.19 -16.08 4.82
N ASN A 278 1.02 -14.92 4.21
CA ASN A 278 1.86 -13.74 4.48
C ASN A 278 1.20 -12.82 5.53
N VAL A 279 0.96 -13.36 6.70
CA VAL A 279 0.18 -12.73 7.79
C VAL A 279 1.04 -12.05 8.87
N ALA A 280 2.33 -12.40 8.95
CA ALA A 280 3.24 -11.82 9.94
C ALA A 280 3.83 -10.49 9.45
N ARG A 281 3.86 -9.50 10.33
CA ARG A 281 4.65 -8.28 10.11
C ARG A 281 6.14 -8.58 10.31
N GLY A 282 6.99 -7.90 9.57
CA GLY A 282 8.44 -8.09 9.68
C GLY A 282 9.20 -6.98 8.97
N GLY A 283 10.52 -7.04 9.07
CA GLY A 283 11.44 -6.08 8.48
C GLY A 283 12.40 -5.47 9.49
N GLN A 284 13.26 -4.58 9.00
CA GLN A 284 14.19 -3.83 9.83
C GLN A 284 13.43 -2.84 10.71
N VAL A 285 13.88 -2.64 11.95
CA VAL A 285 13.22 -1.70 12.89
C VAL A 285 13.27 -0.29 12.38
N ILE A 286 14.41 0.13 11.84
CA ILE A 286 14.61 1.49 11.32
C ILE A 286 15.09 1.42 9.87
N ARG A 287 14.51 2.25 9.00
CA ARG A 287 14.80 2.29 7.55
C ARG A 287 14.77 3.72 7.03
N PRO A 288 15.46 4.01 5.90
CA PRO A 288 15.32 5.30 5.25
C PRO A 288 13.87 5.51 4.78
N TYR A 289 13.36 6.72 4.86
CA TYR A 289 12.08 7.10 4.29
C TYR A 289 12.29 7.73 2.92
N THR A 290 11.64 7.17 1.90
CA THR A 290 11.78 7.58 0.50
C THR A 290 10.45 7.90 -0.18
N SER A 291 9.34 7.83 0.59
CA SER A 291 7.98 8.10 0.12
C SER A 291 7.62 9.59 0.23
N VAL A 292 6.48 9.96 -0.31
CA VAL A 292 5.86 11.30 -0.19
C VAL A 292 4.63 11.30 0.72
N ASN A 293 4.34 10.21 1.43
CA ASN A 293 3.27 10.20 2.41
C ASN A 293 3.65 11.09 3.60
N GLU A 294 2.85 12.12 3.85
CA GLU A 294 3.13 13.12 4.88
C GLU A 294 2.80 12.66 6.30
N ALA A 295 2.09 11.55 6.44
CA ALA A 295 1.62 11.06 7.74
C ALA A 295 2.51 9.99 8.38
N ASN A 296 3.08 9.06 7.61
CA ASN A 296 3.64 7.80 8.11
C ASN A 296 5.18 7.76 8.12
N PHE A 297 5.83 8.74 8.75
CA PHE A 297 7.29 8.76 8.92
C PHE A 297 7.68 9.42 10.24
N MET A 298 8.95 9.25 10.63
CA MET A 298 9.59 9.95 11.75
C MET A 298 10.61 10.94 11.19
N ARG A 299 10.72 12.12 11.80
CA ARG A 299 11.70 13.17 11.42
C ARG A 299 12.59 13.50 12.60
N GLY A 300 13.87 13.17 12.49
CA GLY A 300 14.82 13.36 13.59
C GLY A 300 16.05 12.47 13.48
N VAL A 301 16.35 11.70 14.51
CA VAL A 301 17.52 10.82 14.56
C VAL A 301 17.16 9.46 15.15
N GLY A 302 17.82 8.42 14.63
CA GLY A 302 17.65 7.07 15.16
C GLY A 302 18.90 6.22 14.94
N THR A 303 19.10 5.22 15.81
CA THR A 303 20.25 4.31 15.73
C THR A 303 19.88 2.92 16.19
N THR A 304 20.54 1.91 15.61
CA THR A 304 20.52 0.52 16.09
C THR A 304 21.92 0.11 16.52
N LEU A 305 22.05 -0.34 17.75
CA LEU A 305 23.29 -0.79 18.36
C LEU A 305 23.21 -2.30 18.66
N ALA A 306 24.23 -3.04 18.25
CA ALA A 306 24.35 -4.46 18.58
C ALA A 306 25.34 -4.68 19.74
N PHE A 307 24.90 -5.42 20.76
CA PHE A 307 25.70 -5.86 21.88
C PHE A 307 25.97 -7.36 21.73
N GLY A 308 27.11 -7.67 21.12
CA GLY A 308 27.46 -9.02 20.72
C GLY A 308 26.61 -9.51 19.55
N LYS A 309 26.27 -10.83 19.54
CA LYS A 309 25.50 -11.46 18.45
C LYS A 309 24.01 -11.63 18.78
N LYS A 310 23.61 -11.34 20.01
CA LYS A 310 22.29 -11.73 20.53
C LYS A 310 21.39 -10.55 20.88
N LEU A 311 21.96 -9.39 21.18
CA LEU A 311 21.19 -8.25 21.67
C LEU A 311 21.35 -7.05 20.74
N GLU A 312 20.24 -6.47 20.35
CA GLU A 312 20.17 -5.24 19.54
C GLU A 312 19.24 -4.24 20.23
N LEU A 313 19.71 -3.01 20.38
CA LEU A 313 18.94 -1.87 20.87
C LEU A 313 18.79 -0.87 19.74
N THR A 314 17.55 -0.58 19.36
CA THR A 314 17.21 0.55 18.51
C THR A 314 16.60 1.64 19.37
N ALA A 315 17.04 2.89 19.19
CA ALA A 315 16.47 4.06 19.84
C ALA A 315 16.32 5.19 18.82
N PHE A 316 15.26 5.99 18.98
CA PHE A 316 15.03 7.14 18.11
C PHE A 316 14.32 8.28 18.86
N ALA A 317 14.49 9.49 18.32
CA ALA A 317 13.74 10.68 18.68
C ALA A 317 13.29 11.38 17.39
N SER A 318 12.02 11.77 17.35
CA SER A 318 11.37 12.42 16.21
C SER A 318 10.57 13.61 16.68
N ARG A 319 10.66 14.72 15.93
CA ARG A 319 9.79 15.89 16.11
C ARG A 319 9.40 16.44 14.75
N ARG A 320 8.09 16.50 14.48
CA ARG A 320 7.56 16.98 13.20
C ARG A 320 6.28 17.78 13.37
N GLY A 321 6.03 18.71 12.43
CA GLY A 321 4.71 19.32 12.27
C GLY A 321 3.73 18.33 11.67
N ARG A 322 2.48 18.40 12.08
CA ARG A 322 1.35 17.69 11.46
C ARG A 322 0.24 18.67 11.16
N THR A 323 -0.44 18.45 10.06
CA THR A 323 -1.69 19.13 9.74
C THR A 323 -2.82 18.55 10.58
N ALA A 324 -3.59 19.41 11.21
CA ALA A 324 -4.69 19.01 12.09
C ALA A 324 -5.78 20.09 12.08
N ASN A 325 -7.04 19.67 12.01
CA ASN A 325 -8.17 20.60 12.08
C ASN A 325 -8.28 21.22 13.47
N LEU A 326 -8.22 22.53 13.54
CA LEU A 326 -8.36 23.29 14.78
C LEU A 326 -9.84 23.37 15.22
N VAL A 327 -10.09 23.45 16.53
CA VAL A 327 -11.41 23.80 17.06
C VAL A 327 -11.78 25.20 16.56
N SER A 328 -12.99 25.37 16.03
CA SER A 328 -13.43 26.67 15.52
C SER A 328 -13.52 27.73 16.63
N VAL A 329 -12.89 28.90 16.42
CA VAL A 329 -12.91 30.04 17.34
C VAL A 329 -14.33 30.57 17.59
N ALA A 330 -15.30 30.27 16.73
CA ALA A 330 -16.70 30.67 16.90
C ALA A 330 -17.39 30.03 18.12
N ASP A 331 -16.86 28.92 18.61
CA ASP A 331 -17.42 28.20 19.77
C ASP A 331 -16.75 28.55 21.12
N THR A 332 -15.70 29.40 21.09
CA THR A 332 -14.89 29.70 22.29
C THR A 332 -14.54 31.20 22.36
N LEU A 333 -15.42 31.98 22.98
CA LEU A 333 -15.25 33.46 23.08
C LEU A 333 -14.17 33.92 24.08
N ASP A 334 -13.54 33.01 24.87
CA ASP A 334 -12.65 33.38 25.99
C ASP A 334 -11.38 32.52 26.13
N VAL A 335 -10.91 31.84 25.07
CA VAL A 335 -9.70 30.95 25.14
C VAL A 335 -8.55 31.56 24.36
N GLU A 336 -7.35 31.58 24.94
CA GLU A 336 -6.14 31.97 24.22
C GLU A 336 -5.83 31.00 23.06
N PHE A 337 -5.33 31.56 21.94
CA PHE A 337 -5.12 30.77 20.69
C PHE A 337 -4.19 29.53 20.85
N GLU A 338 -3.31 29.55 21.87
CA GLU A 338 -2.41 28.42 22.18
C GLU A 338 -3.09 27.25 22.88
N ASP A 339 -4.26 27.47 23.48
CA ASP A 339 -5.03 26.45 24.22
C ASP A 339 -6.10 25.75 23.36
N LEU A 340 -6.25 26.13 22.09
CA LEU A 340 -7.21 25.49 21.19
C LEU A 340 -6.81 24.03 20.92
N GLY A 341 -7.72 23.11 21.19
CA GLY A 341 -7.60 21.69 20.87
C GLY A 341 -7.69 21.42 19.36
N ILE A 342 -7.42 20.19 18.97
CA ILE A 342 -7.55 19.69 17.58
C ILE A 342 -8.67 18.65 17.52
N THR A 343 -9.51 18.74 16.49
CA THR A 343 -10.67 17.83 16.32
C THR A 343 -10.33 16.60 15.50
N SER A 344 -9.32 16.64 14.65
CA SER A 344 -8.85 15.51 13.86
C SER A 344 -7.42 15.69 13.37
N LEU A 345 -6.72 14.57 13.14
CA LEU A 345 -5.40 14.55 12.50
C LEU A 345 -5.58 14.32 11.00
N ASP A 346 -5.02 15.20 10.18
CA ASP A 346 -4.95 14.97 8.74
C ASP A 346 -3.88 13.91 8.42
N ILE A 347 -4.27 12.96 7.58
CA ILE A 347 -3.40 11.87 7.09
C ILE A 347 -3.04 12.01 5.61
N ILE A 348 -3.64 12.97 4.89
CA ILE A 348 -3.48 13.14 3.44
C ILE A 348 -2.44 14.21 3.11
N GLY A 349 -2.33 15.29 3.91
CA GLY A 349 -1.32 16.34 3.76
C GLY A 349 -1.62 17.36 2.65
N LEU A 350 -2.89 17.52 2.22
CA LEU A 350 -3.28 18.49 1.20
C LEU A 350 -3.34 19.91 1.75
N ASN A 351 -2.73 20.88 1.03
CA ASN A 351 -2.67 22.29 1.39
C ASN A 351 -3.11 23.18 0.22
N ARG A 352 -4.29 22.90 -0.35
CA ARG A 352 -4.81 23.46 -1.60
C ARG A 352 -5.65 24.72 -1.39
N THR A 353 -6.37 24.77 -0.27
CA THR A 353 -7.37 25.79 0.04
C THR A 353 -6.93 26.67 1.21
N PRO A 354 -7.54 27.87 1.41
CA PRO A 354 -7.23 28.72 2.55
C PRO A 354 -7.32 28.00 3.90
N ASN A 355 -8.37 27.20 4.12
CA ASN A 355 -8.57 26.45 5.36
C ASN A 355 -7.51 25.36 5.55
N GLU A 356 -7.19 24.57 4.49
CA GLU A 356 -6.15 23.55 4.55
C GLU A 356 -4.76 24.16 4.85
N VAL A 357 -4.48 25.37 4.34
CA VAL A 357 -3.23 26.09 4.64
C VAL A 357 -3.19 26.63 6.07
N GLU A 358 -4.32 27.03 6.65
CA GLU A 358 -4.40 27.43 8.05
C GLU A 358 -4.11 26.27 8.99
N ASP A 359 -4.65 25.09 8.70
CA ASP A 359 -4.49 23.85 9.45
C ASP A 359 -3.08 23.22 9.30
N ARG A 360 -2.31 23.68 8.32
CA ARG A 360 -0.99 23.15 8.02
C ARG A 360 0.01 23.36 9.16
N ASN A 361 0.63 22.24 9.60
CA ASN A 361 1.60 22.22 10.71
C ASN A 361 1.05 22.89 12.00
N SER A 362 -0.26 22.86 12.19
CA SER A 362 -0.94 23.42 13.38
C SER A 362 -0.61 22.65 14.67
N LEU A 363 -0.11 21.42 14.52
CA LEU A 363 0.27 20.53 15.61
C LEU A 363 1.74 20.10 15.49
N THR A 364 2.46 20.06 16.61
CA THR A 364 3.76 19.39 16.70
C THR A 364 3.61 18.05 17.39
N GLU A 365 4.03 16.98 16.72
CA GLU A 365 4.13 15.62 17.26
C GLU A 365 5.58 15.30 17.60
N THR A 366 5.83 14.91 18.85
CA THR A 366 7.14 14.45 19.35
C THR A 366 7.03 12.99 19.74
N ASN A 367 7.86 12.13 19.14
CA ASN A 367 7.95 10.72 19.44
C ASN A 367 9.36 10.38 19.94
N VAL A 368 9.43 9.68 21.06
CA VAL A 368 10.68 9.08 21.57
C VAL A 368 10.40 7.61 21.83
N GLY A 369 11.21 6.76 21.24
CA GLY A 369 10.95 5.32 21.36
C GLY A 369 12.18 4.46 21.15
N GLY A 370 12.00 3.17 21.44
CA GLY A 370 13.03 2.19 21.23
C GLY A 370 12.53 0.75 21.25
N SER A 371 13.37 -0.13 20.74
CA SER A 371 13.16 -1.58 20.68
C SER A 371 14.42 -2.31 21.13
N LEU A 372 14.27 -3.16 22.13
CA LEU A 372 15.33 -4.08 22.61
C LEU A 372 15.01 -5.48 22.08
N ARG A 373 15.80 -5.98 21.13
CA ARG A 373 15.64 -7.30 20.52
C ARG A 373 16.70 -8.26 21.07
N TYR A 374 16.23 -9.39 21.60
CA TYR A 374 17.05 -10.50 22.00
C TYR A 374 16.87 -11.67 21.06
N ARG A 375 17.95 -12.09 20.37
CA ARG A 375 18.00 -13.26 19.50
C ARG A 375 18.84 -14.35 20.19
N ALA A 376 18.18 -15.30 20.83
CA ALA A 376 18.89 -16.43 21.46
C ALA A 376 19.65 -17.24 20.39
N ASN A 377 18.99 -17.46 19.27
CA ASN A 377 19.50 -18.13 18.07
C ASN A 377 18.60 -17.72 16.88
N GLN A 378 18.78 -18.33 15.71
CA GLN A 378 17.95 -18.05 14.53
C GLN A 378 16.48 -18.50 14.66
N ARG A 379 16.16 -19.31 15.69
CA ARG A 379 14.83 -19.88 15.91
C ARG A 379 13.99 -19.08 16.90
N PHE A 380 14.62 -18.34 17.83
CA PHE A 380 13.91 -17.61 18.87
C PHE A 380 14.38 -16.16 18.97
N GLN A 381 13.41 -15.26 18.85
CA GLN A 381 13.55 -13.82 19.02
C GLN A 381 12.48 -13.31 20.00
N LEU A 382 12.87 -12.38 20.86
CA LEU A 382 12.01 -11.64 21.75
C LEU A 382 12.30 -10.16 21.59
N GLY A 383 11.27 -9.31 21.49
CA GLY A 383 11.35 -7.86 21.41
C GLY A 383 10.62 -7.19 22.56
N PHE A 384 11.21 -6.13 23.11
CA PHE A 384 10.57 -5.20 24.04
C PHE A 384 10.56 -3.83 23.41
N ASN A 385 9.37 -3.25 23.23
CA ASN A 385 9.21 -1.98 22.53
C ASN A 385 8.54 -0.96 23.44
N LEU A 386 8.98 0.30 23.32
CA LEU A 386 8.45 1.43 24.06
C LEU A 386 8.34 2.64 23.14
N LEU A 387 7.22 3.37 23.22
CA LEU A 387 6.97 4.59 22.48
C LEU A 387 6.24 5.60 23.36
N GLY A 388 6.85 6.75 23.59
CA GLY A 388 6.19 7.93 24.14
C GLY A 388 5.87 8.90 23.02
N THR A 389 4.61 9.34 22.95
CA THR A 389 4.13 10.34 22.01
C THR A 389 3.64 11.55 22.77
N LYS A 390 4.09 12.74 22.39
CA LYS A 390 3.63 14.02 22.93
C LYS A 390 3.15 14.93 21.82
N LEU A 391 1.93 15.43 21.96
CA LEU A 391 1.31 16.42 21.09
C LEU A 391 1.48 17.82 21.71
N SER A 392 1.71 18.85 20.90
CA SER A 392 1.83 20.23 21.39
C SER A 392 0.48 20.84 21.77
N ARG A 393 -0.61 20.26 21.32
CA ARG A 393 -2.00 20.65 21.61
C ARG A 393 -2.81 19.41 21.92
N PRO A 394 -3.82 19.49 22.80
CA PRO A 394 -4.67 18.32 23.09
C PRO A 394 -5.48 17.92 21.87
N LEU A 395 -5.56 16.62 21.62
CA LEU A 395 -6.55 16.05 20.73
C LEU A 395 -7.88 16.05 21.47
N ASP A 396 -8.84 16.81 20.97
CA ASP A 396 -10.17 17.00 21.53
C ASP A 396 -11.21 16.66 20.44
N LEU A 397 -11.52 15.37 20.34
CA LEU A 397 -12.45 14.88 19.34
C LEU A 397 -13.88 15.32 19.68
N ARG A 398 -14.68 15.55 18.64
CA ARG A 398 -16.12 15.87 18.81
C ARG A 398 -16.78 14.82 19.71
N ASP A 399 -17.68 15.27 20.59
CA ASP A 399 -18.45 14.42 21.48
C ASP A 399 -19.46 13.61 20.67
N GLN A 400 -18.98 12.47 20.17
CA GLN A 400 -19.75 11.49 19.44
C GLN A 400 -19.62 10.13 20.15
N PRO A 401 -20.69 9.33 20.25
CA PRO A 401 -20.65 8.06 20.98
C PRO A 401 -19.51 7.14 20.56
N PHE A 402 -19.19 7.05 19.26
CA PHE A 402 -18.09 6.22 18.75
C PHE A 402 -16.69 6.75 19.11
N ASN A 403 -16.57 8.04 19.50
CA ASN A 403 -15.30 8.65 19.94
C ASN A 403 -14.99 8.43 21.42
N ARG A 404 -15.93 7.90 22.20
CA ARG A 404 -15.84 7.81 23.67
C ARG A 404 -14.52 7.22 24.17
N PHE A 405 -13.99 6.22 23.51
CA PHE A 405 -12.75 5.54 23.92
C PHE A 405 -11.52 6.01 23.16
N PHE A 406 -11.64 6.94 22.20
CA PHE A 406 -10.48 7.46 21.49
C PHE A 406 -9.53 8.21 22.43
N PHE A 407 -8.24 8.26 22.03
CA PHE A 407 -7.26 9.09 22.68
C PHE A 407 -7.67 10.56 22.59
N GLN A 408 -7.71 11.21 23.71
CA GLN A 408 -7.84 12.65 23.88
C GLN A 408 -6.73 13.11 24.80
N GLY A 409 -6.25 14.34 24.63
CA GLY A 409 -5.13 14.89 25.41
C GLY A 409 -3.81 14.96 24.63
N THR A 410 -2.71 15.13 25.36
CA THR A 410 -1.39 15.42 24.79
C THR A 410 -0.40 14.29 24.88
N ASP A 411 -0.50 13.43 25.89
CA ASP A 411 0.53 12.44 26.23
C ASP A 411 0.00 11.01 26.11
N LEU A 412 0.72 10.18 25.35
CA LEU A 412 0.40 8.78 25.13
C LEU A 412 1.65 7.92 25.28
N LEU A 413 1.61 6.90 26.11
CA LEU A 413 2.68 5.92 26.29
C LEU A 413 2.21 4.55 25.82
N ASN A 414 2.99 3.91 24.95
CA ASN A 414 2.77 2.55 24.49
C ASN A 414 3.96 1.67 24.83
N ALA A 415 3.69 0.45 25.30
CA ALA A 415 4.70 -0.58 25.54
C ALA A 415 4.24 -1.92 25.00
N SER A 416 5.15 -2.71 24.41
CA SER A 416 4.81 -4.07 23.96
C SER A 416 5.94 -5.06 24.12
N VAL A 417 5.54 -6.32 24.07
CA VAL A 417 6.43 -7.48 23.95
C VAL A 417 6.04 -8.25 22.71
N ASP A 418 6.97 -8.41 21.78
CA ASP A 418 6.81 -9.25 20.61
C ASP A 418 7.70 -10.48 20.66
N TYR A 419 7.28 -11.55 20.00
CA TYR A 419 8.06 -12.78 19.94
C TYR A 419 7.91 -13.45 18.58
N ARG A 420 8.96 -14.21 18.20
CA ARG A 420 8.98 -15.15 17.10
C ARG A 420 9.71 -16.41 17.51
N TYR A 421 9.05 -17.56 17.43
CA TYR A 421 9.63 -18.86 17.75
C TYR A 421 9.38 -19.84 16.61
N ARG A 422 10.45 -20.39 16.06
CA ARG A 422 10.40 -21.40 15.01
C ARG A 422 10.85 -22.76 15.56
N TYR A 423 10.00 -23.75 15.36
CA TYR A 423 10.29 -25.12 15.69
C TYR A 423 9.93 -26.02 14.52
N ARG A 424 10.94 -26.59 13.86
CA ARG A 424 10.76 -27.37 12.61
C ARG A 424 9.97 -26.56 11.57
N ASN A 425 8.82 -27.10 11.15
CA ASN A 425 7.89 -26.49 10.19
C ASN A 425 6.84 -25.55 10.82
N PHE A 426 6.92 -25.30 12.13
CA PHE A 426 6.04 -24.39 12.86
C PHE A 426 6.73 -23.04 13.08
N THR A 427 6.03 -21.94 12.88
CA THR A 427 6.47 -20.61 13.27
C THR A 427 5.37 -19.94 14.09
N PHE A 428 5.65 -19.70 15.35
CA PHE A 428 4.81 -18.92 16.26
C PHE A 428 5.31 -17.49 16.28
N PHE A 429 4.40 -16.54 16.22
CA PHE A 429 4.71 -15.13 16.34
C PHE A 429 3.58 -14.41 17.06
N GLY A 430 3.88 -13.26 17.61
CA GLY A 430 2.85 -12.44 18.24
C GLY A 430 3.40 -11.19 18.87
N GLU A 431 2.48 -10.36 19.33
CA GLU A 431 2.75 -9.14 20.09
C GLU A 431 1.62 -8.92 21.08
N VAL A 432 1.98 -8.46 22.27
CA VAL A 432 1.08 -8.03 23.33
C VAL A 432 1.45 -6.60 23.68
N ALA A 433 0.50 -5.68 23.69
CA ALA A 433 0.74 -4.26 23.86
C ALA A 433 -0.23 -3.64 24.86
N GLY A 434 0.29 -2.69 25.63
CA GLY A 434 -0.47 -1.81 26.51
C GLY A 434 -0.31 -0.35 26.09
N SER A 435 -1.34 0.45 26.28
CA SER A 435 -1.33 1.90 26.16
C SER A 435 -1.70 2.55 27.48
N SER A 436 -1.05 3.66 27.81
CA SER A 436 -1.39 4.47 28.99
C SER A 436 -1.58 5.92 28.54
N LYS A 437 -2.71 6.52 28.92
CA LYS A 437 -3.12 7.90 28.69
C LYS A 437 -3.73 8.48 29.96
N GLU A 438 -3.94 9.77 30.01
CA GLU A 438 -4.68 10.37 31.11
C GLU A 438 -6.12 9.83 31.17
N PRO A 439 -6.63 9.43 32.36
CA PRO A 439 -8.02 9.00 32.55
C PRO A 439 -8.98 10.14 32.21
N GLN A 440 -10.03 9.85 31.45
CA GLN A 440 -11.03 10.83 31.04
C GLN A 440 -12.44 10.26 31.14
N ASN A 441 -13.40 11.08 31.52
CA ASN A 441 -14.84 10.72 31.55
C ASN A 441 -15.15 9.40 32.27
N GLY A 442 -14.42 9.06 33.37
CA GLY A 442 -14.57 7.82 34.11
C GLY A 442 -14.02 6.57 33.42
N ILE A 443 -13.30 6.72 32.32
CA ILE A 443 -12.63 5.64 31.58
C ILE A 443 -11.21 5.52 32.10
N ASN A 444 -10.76 4.28 32.41
CA ASN A 444 -9.37 4.02 32.79
C ASN A 444 -8.41 4.47 31.68
N GLY A 445 -7.31 5.11 32.09
CA GLY A 445 -6.27 5.53 31.16
C GLY A 445 -5.40 4.38 30.61
N PHE A 446 -5.79 3.11 30.80
CA PHE A 446 -5.03 1.94 30.36
C PHE A 446 -5.85 1.11 29.36
N GLY A 447 -5.23 0.74 28.25
CA GLY A 447 -5.80 -0.13 27.22
C GLY A 447 -4.84 -1.25 26.87
N PHE A 448 -5.38 -2.37 26.35
CA PHE A 448 -4.63 -3.59 26.03
C PHE A 448 -5.03 -4.14 24.67
N SER A 449 -4.04 -4.63 23.90
CA SER A 449 -4.25 -5.30 22.62
C SER A 449 -3.26 -6.43 22.42
N GLN A 450 -3.67 -7.49 21.71
CA GLN A 450 -2.84 -8.64 21.43
C GLN A 450 -3.11 -9.23 20.03
N LEU A 451 -2.05 -9.78 19.45
CA LEU A 451 -2.10 -10.55 18.21
C LEU A 451 -1.16 -11.75 18.34
N HIS A 452 -1.66 -12.93 17.99
CA HIS A 452 -0.89 -14.17 18.01
C HIS A 452 -1.12 -14.94 16.72
N GLY A 453 -0.07 -15.46 16.13
CA GLY A 453 -0.15 -16.20 14.88
C GLY A 453 0.68 -17.48 14.90
N LEU A 454 0.20 -18.41 14.10
CA LEU A 454 0.83 -19.70 13.85
C LEU A 454 0.91 -19.92 12.35
N MET A 455 2.09 -20.23 11.85
CA MET A 455 2.31 -20.64 10.45
C MET A 455 2.89 -22.05 10.41
N LEU A 456 2.37 -22.88 9.53
CA LEU A 456 2.65 -24.30 9.41
C LEU A 456 2.97 -24.64 7.95
N GLY A 457 4.17 -25.12 7.69
CA GLY A 457 4.47 -25.83 6.44
C GLY A 457 4.22 -27.34 6.65
N LEU A 458 3.00 -27.80 6.41
CA LEU A 458 2.63 -29.22 6.67
C LEU A 458 3.39 -30.18 5.78
N ASP A 459 3.51 -29.82 4.50
CA ASP A 459 4.29 -30.55 3.50
C ASP A 459 4.80 -29.51 2.47
N ARG A 460 5.62 -29.95 1.50
CA ARG A 460 6.05 -29.13 0.37
C ARG A 460 4.90 -28.58 -0.48
N TYR A 461 3.71 -29.12 -0.33
CA TYR A 461 2.51 -28.75 -1.09
C TYR A 461 1.48 -27.96 -0.29
N VAL A 462 1.61 -27.89 1.04
CA VAL A 462 0.55 -27.35 1.92
C VAL A 462 1.14 -26.47 2.98
N ASP A 463 0.78 -25.19 2.94
CA ASP A 463 1.06 -24.22 3.98
C ASP A 463 -0.24 -23.71 4.59
N VAL A 464 -0.26 -23.52 5.91
CA VAL A 464 -1.41 -23.01 6.67
C VAL A 464 -0.95 -21.87 7.57
N SER A 465 -1.79 -20.86 7.72
CA SER A 465 -1.61 -19.78 8.68
C SER A 465 -2.87 -19.60 9.53
N VAL A 466 -2.70 -19.28 10.80
CA VAL A 466 -3.79 -18.95 11.72
C VAL A 466 -3.37 -17.68 12.47
N VAL A 467 -4.26 -16.70 12.55
CA VAL A 467 -4.04 -15.47 13.35
C VAL A 467 -5.23 -15.24 14.24
N TYR A 468 -4.99 -15.12 15.54
CA TYR A 468 -5.92 -14.63 16.52
C TYR A 468 -5.55 -13.19 16.87
N ARG A 469 -6.55 -12.31 16.90
CA ARG A 469 -6.39 -10.92 17.30
C ARG A 469 -7.50 -10.47 18.24
N ASN A 470 -7.10 -9.66 19.21
CA ASN A 470 -8.03 -9.01 20.14
C ASN A 470 -7.47 -7.62 20.46
N TYR A 471 -8.09 -6.62 19.88
CA TYR A 471 -7.73 -5.21 20.04
C TYR A 471 -8.76 -4.53 20.91
N GLY A 472 -8.37 -4.19 22.14
CA GLY A 472 -9.25 -3.58 23.14
C GLY A 472 -9.88 -2.28 22.63
N VAL A 473 -11.10 -2.01 23.08
CA VAL A 473 -11.83 -0.78 22.73
C VAL A 473 -11.10 0.47 23.24
N ASP A 474 -10.49 0.38 24.41
CA ASP A 474 -9.77 1.43 25.11
C ASP A 474 -8.27 1.51 24.78
N TYR A 475 -7.75 0.54 24.02
CA TYR A 475 -6.36 0.58 23.55
C TYR A 475 -6.15 1.70 22.52
N GLN A 476 -5.04 2.44 22.66
CA GLN A 476 -4.70 3.57 21.81
C GLN A 476 -3.28 3.49 21.27
N ALA A 477 -3.13 3.63 19.96
CA ALA A 477 -1.82 3.76 19.32
C ALA A 477 -2.00 4.51 17.99
N LEU A 478 -1.47 5.74 17.91
CA LEU A 478 -1.71 6.65 16.78
C LEU A 478 -1.09 6.17 15.46
N ASN A 479 -0.04 5.37 15.53
CA ASN A 479 0.72 4.89 14.37
C ASN A 479 0.74 3.34 14.28
N ALA A 480 -0.24 2.66 14.89
CA ALA A 480 -0.38 1.21 14.79
C ALA A 480 -0.93 0.79 13.42
N ARG A 481 -0.44 -0.34 12.92
CA ARG A 481 -0.92 -0.97 11.68
C ARG A 481 -0.75 -2.50 11.72
N PRO A 482 -1.44 -3.20 12.62
CA PRO A 482 -1.35 -4.65 12.73
C PRO A 482 -2.11 -5.34 11.57
N PHE A 483 -2.15 -6.67 11.61
CA PHE A 483 -3.00 -7.48 10.73
C PHE A 483 -4.45 -7.45 11.27
N GLY A 484 -5.41 -7.00 10.47
CA GLY A 484 -6.82 -6.90 10.87
C GLY A 484 -7.75 -6.55 9.74
N GLU A 485 -9.01 -6.34 10.08
CA GLU A 485 -10.05 -5.78 9.21
C GLU A 485 -9.90 -4.27 9.08
N THR A 486 -9.57 -3.61 10.19
CA THR A 486 -9.31 -2.18 10.23
C THR A 486 -7.81 -1.87 10.18
N THR A 487 -7.45 -0.64 9.86
CA THR A 487 -6.04 -0.21 9.84
C THR A 487 -5.45 -0.02 11.24
N GLY A 488 -6.27 0.20 12.27
CA GLY A 488 -5.84 0.45 13.65
C GLY A 488 -5.82 -0.80 14.51
N ALA A 489 -5.21 -0.69 15.70
CA ALA A 489 -5.10 -1.76 16.69
C ALA A 489 -6.17 -1.66 17.79
N ARG A 490 -7.42 -1.30 17.45
CA ARG A 490 -8.47 -0.99 18.43
C ARG A 490 -9.82 -1.52 18.00
N ASN A 491 -10.66 -1.91 19.00
CA ASN A 491 -12.08 -2.28 18.81
C ASN A 491 -12.27 -3.36 17.74
N GLU A 492 -11.46 -4.42 17.78
CA GLU A 492 -11.57 -5.54 16.84
C GLU A 492 -11.13 -6.84 17.48
N GLU A 493 -11.95 -7.90 17.34
CA GLU A 493 -11.57 -9.27 17.66
C GLU A 493 -11.77 -10.14 16.43
N GLY A 494 -10.88 -11.12 16.21
CA GLY A 494 -11.07 -12.02 15.08
C GLY A 494 -10.11 -13.19 15.02
N ILE A 495 -10.49 -14.15 14.18
CA ILE A 495 -9.69 -15.33 13.85
C ILE A 495 -9.63 -15.46 12.33
N TYR A 496 -8.42 -15.46 11.82
CA TYR A 496 -8.11 -15.68 10.41
C TYR A 496 -7.47 -17.06 10.23
N VAL A 497 -7.89 -17.78 9.19
CA VAL A 497 -7.29 -19.04 8.75
C VAL A 497 -6.97 -18.94 7.27
N GLY A 498 -5.70 -19.05 6.92
CA GLY A 498 -5.21 -19.02 5.54
C GLY A 498 -4.60 -20.35 5.13
N LEU A 499 -4.80 -20.70 3.86
CA LEU A 499 -4.34 -21.94 3.24
C LEU A 499 -3.67 -21.64 1.90
N GLU A 500 -2.49 -22.24 1.65
CA GLU A 500 -1.87 -22.31 0.33
C GLU A 500 -1.63 -23.76 -0.04
N LEU A 501 -2.18 -24.20 -1.19
CA LEU A 501 -1.98 -25.53 -1.75
C LEU A 501 -1.27 -25.44 -3.09
N ARG A 502 -0.34 -26.37 -3.35
CA ARG A 502 0.40 -26.52 -4.60
C ARG A 502 0.21 -27.93 -5.15
N PRO A 503 -1.01 -28.27 -5.68
CA PRO A 503 -1.35 -29.64 -6.06
C PRO A 503 -0.55 -30.16 -7.26
N GLY A 504 0.26 -29.33 -7.90
CA GLY A 504 1.12 -29.70 -9.00
C GLY A 504 2.04 -28.58 -9.42
N LYS A 505 2.86 -28.80 -10.46
CA LYS A 505 3.89 -27.83 -10.90
C LYS A 505 3.34 -26.52 -11.48
N HIS A 506 2.07 -26.49 -11.85
CA HIS A 506 1.44 -25.37 -12.58
C HIS A 506 0.22 -24.80 -11.86
N TRP A 507 -0.15 -25.37 -10.72
CA TRP A 507 -1.36 -25.00 -10.00
C TRP A 507 -1.03 -24.52 -8.60
N ARG A 508 -1.72 -23.46 -8.19
CA ARG A 508 -1.73 -22.96 -6.81
C ARG A 508 -3.15 -22.60 -6.43
N ILE A 509 -3.51 -22.97 -5.22
CA ILE A 509 -4.77 -22.59 -4.59
C ILE A 509 -4.42 -21.80 -3.34
N ASN A 510 -4.96 -20.60 -3.24
CA ASN A 510 -4.91 -19.78 -2.05
C ASN A 510 -6.34 -19.57 -1.55
N ALA A 511 -6.57 -19.85 -0.29
CA ALA A 511 -7.89 -19.62 0.32
C ALA A 511 -7.72 -19.09 1.73
N TYR A 512 -8.64 -18.23 2.18
CA TYR A 512 -8.74 -17.88 3.57
C TYR A 512 -10.20 -17.72 4.01
N TYR A 513 -10.38 -17.82 5.31
CA TYR A 513 -11.59 -17.47 6.01
C TYR A 513 -11.24 -16.62 7.23
N ASP A 514 -11.90 -15.47 7.40
CA ASP A 514 -11.73 -14.55 8.51
C ASP A 514 -13.07 -14.26 9.15
N ILE A 515 -13.16 -14.42 10.48
CA ILE A 515 -14.33 -14.06 11.28
C ILE A 515 -13.88 -12.96 12.23
N PHE A 516 -14.65 -11.89 12.31
CA PHE A 516 -14.31 -10.75 13.14
C PHE A 516 -15.56 -10.11 13.74
N ARG A 517 -15.36 -9.39 14.85
CA ARG A 517 -16.38 -8.56 15.48
C ARG A 517 -15.79 -7.26 15.98
N PHE A 518 -16.65 -6.27 16.08
CA PHE A 518 -16.38 -4.97 16.65
C PHE A 518 -17.22 -4.81 17.92
N PRO A 519 -16.61 -4.95 19.11
CA PRO A 519 -17.33 -4.91 20.38
C PRO A 519 -17.99 -3.57 20.70
N TYR A 520 -17.57 -2.48 20.04
CA TYR A 520 -18.08 -1.13 20.24
C TYR A 520 -18.42 -0.43 18.92
N LEU A 521 -19.09 0.72 19.01
CA LEU A 521 -19.52 1.56 17.90
C LEU A 521 -18.34 1.97 17.00
N ARG A 522 -18.62 2.24 15.75
CA ARG A 522 -17.68 2.78 14.76
C ARG A 522 -18.32 3.97 14.04
N PHE A 523 -17.55 4.72 13.32
CA PHE A 523 -18.08 5.80 12.47
C PHE A 523 -19.17 5.25 11.54
N ASN A 524 -20.35 5.87 11.55
CA ASN A 524 -21.56 5.45 10.84
C ASN A 524 -22.07 4.01 11.16
N ILE A 525 -21.72 3.46 12.33
CA ILE A 525 -22.20 2.15 12.78
C ILE A 525 -22.53 2.24 14.28
N ASP A 526 -23.79 2.42 14.59
CA ASP A 526 -24.29 2.80 15.92
C ASP A 526 -24.57 1.62 16.86
N ALA A 527 -24.10 0.43 16.49
CA ALA A 527 -24.15 -0.76 17.34
C ALA A 527 -22.87 -1.59 17.22
N PRO A 528 -22.55 -2.44 18.22
CA PRO A 528 -21.59 -3.52 18.05
C PRO A 528 -21.95 -4.36 16.84
N SER A 529 -20.95 -4.77 16.08
CA SER A 529 -21.19 -5.47 14.81
C SER A 529 -20.19 -6.59 14.59
N GLU A 530 -20.57 -7.54 13.75
CA GLU A 530 -19.73 -8.68 13.38
C GLU A 530 -19.66 -8.83 11.86
N GLY A 531 -18.70 -9.63 11.40
CA GLY A 531 -18.55 -9.91 10.00
C GLY A 531 -17.67 -11.13 9.75
N HIS A 532 -17.68 -11.54 8.50
CA HIS A 532 -16.81 -12.58 8.02
C HIS A 532 -16.42 -12.33 6.57
N GLU A 533 -15.26 -12.83 6.19
CA GLU A 533 -14.75 -12.73 4.83
C GLU A 533 -14.13 -14.04 4.41
N TYR A 534 -14.38 -14.44 3.17
CA TYR A 534 -13.65 -15.53 2.55
C TYR A 534 -13.15 -15.15 1.16
N ARG A 535 -12.01 -15.71 0.82
CA ARG A 535 -11.42 -15.60 -0.50
C ARG A 535 -10.91 -16.94 -0.95
N PHE A 536 -11.08 -17.22 -2.22
CA PHE A 536 -10.54 -18.37 -2.90
C PHE A 536 -9.90 -17.93 -4.21
N ARG A 537 -8.65 -18.28 -4.46
CA ARG A 537 -7.97 -18.06 -5.74
C ARG A 537 -7.38 -19.37 -6.25
N LEU A 538 -7.73 -19.73 -7.47
CA LEU A 538 -7.13 -20.81 -8.23
C LEU A 538 -6.26 -20.22 -9.33
N THR A 539 -4.95 -20.42 -9.25
CA THR A 539 -3.98 -19.92 -10.24
C THR A 539 -3.42 -21.08 -11.06
N TYR A 540 -3.35 -20.89 -12.37
CA TYR A 540 -2.66 -21.77 -13.30
C TYR A 540 -1.64 -20.99 -14.11
N TRP A 541 -0.41 -21.49 -14.21
CA TRP A 541 0.61 -20.88 -15.05
C TRP A 541 1.32 -21.90 -15.94
N GLN A 542 1.64 -21.47 -17.14
CA GLN A 542 2.51 -22.17 -18.07
C GLN A 542 3.75 -21.33 -18.33
N LYS A 543 4.93 -21.91 -18.11
CA LYS A 543 6.23 -21.21 -18.22
C LYS A 543 6.29 -20.28 -19.43
N ARG A 544 6.53 -18.98 -19.19
CA ARG A 544 6.76 -17.94 -20.21
C ARG A 544 5.63 -17.79 -21.25
N LYS A 545 4.47 -18.31 -21.00
CA LYS A 545 3.39 -18.30 -21.99
C LYS A 545 2.06 -17.83 -21.42
N LEU A 546 1.64 -18.41 -20.32
CA LEU A 546 0.31 -18.17 -19.77
C LEU A 546 0.37 -18.01 -18.25
N ASP A 547 -0.31 -16.99 -17.75
CA ASP A 547 -0.69 -16.83 -16.34
C ASP A 547 -2.19 -16.55 -16.29
N THR A 548 -2.93 -17.32 -15.52
CA THR A 548 -4.38 -17.16 -15.38
C THR A 548 -4.83 -17.52 -13.99
N TYR A 549 -5.84 -16.82 -13.49
CA TYR A 549 -6.46 -17.16 -12.23
C TYR A 549 -7.95 -16.85 -12.20
N LEU A 550 -8.66 -17.65 -11.44
CA LEU A 550 -10.02 -17.40 -10.97
C LEU A 550 -9.95 -17.03 -9.50
N GLU A 551 -10.58 -15.92 -9.13
CA GLU A 551 -10.70 -15.49 -7.74
C GLU A 551 -12.16 -15.24 -7.38
N LEU A 552 -12.54 -15.70 -6.20
CA LEU A 552 -13.84 -15.48 -5.59
C LEU A 552 -13.60 -14.83 -4.23
N ARG A 553 -14.29 -13.74 -3.92
CA ARG A 553 -14.28 -13.05 -2.64
C ARG A 553 -15.68 -12.75 -2.19
N SER A 554 -15.99 -12.99 -0.93
CA SER A 554 -17.23 -12.52 -0.31
C SER A 554 -16.90 -12.00 1.07
N GLU A 555 -17.45 -10.84 1.38
CA GLU A 555 -17.34 -10.15 2.65
C GLU A 555 -18.75 -9.77 3.12
N THR A 556 -19.06 -10.12 4.36
CA THR A 556 -20.29 -9.68 5.03
C THR A 556 -19.91 -8.96 6.32
N LYS A 557 -20.38 -7.73 6.50
CA LYS A 557 -20.15 -6.94 7.72
C LYS A 557 -21.30 -6.00 8.01
N GLY A 558 -21.48 -5.65 9.30
CA GLY A 558 -22.48 -4.68 9.72
C GLY A 558 -22.22 -3.31 9.10
N PHE A 559 -23.25 -2.71 8.55
CA PHE A 559 -23.27 -1.40 7.94
C PHE A 559 -24.45 -0.59 8.51
N GLY A 560 -24.22 0.70 8.81
CA GLY A 560 -25.28 1.62 9.23
C GLY A 560 -26.07 2.08 8.02
N THR A 561 -27.40 2.02 8.11
CA THR A 561 -28.32 2.56 7.10
C THR A 561 -29.04 3.77 7.66
N ASP A 562 -29.44 4.70 6.79
CA ASP A 562 -30.27 5.83 7.20
C ASP A 562 -31.57 5.30 7.82
N GLY A 563 -31.80 5.61 9.10
CA GLY A 563 -32.98 5.22 9.82
C GLY A 563 -34.24 5.91 9.28
N ASP A 564 -35.43 5.33 9.53
CA ASP A 564 -36.68 6.01 9.27
C ASP A 564 -36.79 7.21 10.24
N GLU A 565 -36.83 8.43 9.71
CA GLU A 565 -36.99 9.68 10.47
C GLU A 565 -38.23 9.70 11.41
N SER A 566 -39.12 8.74 11.23
CA SER A 566 -40.32 8.56 12.09
C SER A 566 -40.03 7.89 13.44
N VAL A 567 -38.84 7.32 13.64
CA VAL A 567 -38.46 6.63 14.88
C VAL A 567 -37.73 7.59 15.81
N PHE A 568 -38.17 7.74 17.04
CA PHE A 568 -37.64 8.65 18.08
C PHE A 568 -36.18 8.35 18.53
N THR A 569 -35.43 7.53 17.82
CA THR A 569 -34.05 7.20 18.13
C THR A 569 -33.13 7.74 17.02
N ASN A 570 -32.19 8.60 17.39
CA ASN A 570 -31.13 9.08 16.51
C ASN A 570 -30.04 8.00 16.22
N LEU A 571 -30.43 6.72 16.30
CA LEU A 571 -29.52 5.60 16.08
C LEU A 571 -29.89 4.93 14.76
N ASP A 572 -28.93 4.84 13.85
CA ASP A 572 -29.11 4.17 12.58
C ASP A 572 -29.11 2.64 12.75
N PRO A 573 -30.06 1.93 12.12
CA PRO A 573 -30.07 0.47 12.14
C PRO A 573 -28.78 -0.09 11.52
N VAL A 574 -28.22 -1.11 12.17
CA VAL A 574 -27.07 -1.82 11.64
C VAL A 574 -27.52 -3.11 10.97
N VAL A 575 -27.39 -3.18 9.66
CA VAL A 575 -27.78 -4.33 8.85
C VAL A 575 -26.55 -5.01 8.24
N PRO A 576 -26.60 -6.32 7.97
CA PRO A 576 -25.53 -7.00 7.27
C PRO A 576 -25.51 -6.55 5.81
N ARG A 577 -24.35 -6.09 5.36
CA ARG A 577 -24.03 -5.83 3.95
C ARG A 577 -23.11 -6.92 3.45
N THR A 578 -23.52 -7.62 2.41
CA THR A 578 -22.70 -8.64 1.72
C THR A 578 -22.23 -8.10 0.40
N ARG A 579 -20.92 -8.15 0.18
CA ARG A 579 -20.26 -7.83 -1.09
C ARG A 579 -19.61 -9.09 -1.64
N PHE A 580 -20.01 -9.50 -2.85
CA PHE A 580 -19.43 -10.62 -3.57
C PHE A 580 -18.74 -10.14 -4.83
N GLN A 581 -17.55 -10.70 -5.12
CA GLN A 581 -16.81 -10.44 -6.34
C GLN A 581 -16.21 -11.74 -6.88
N ALA A 582 -16.34 -11.94 -8.19
CA ALA A 582 -15.66 -12.99 -8.94
C ALA A 582 -14.80 -12.33 -10.03
N ARG A 583 -13.55 -12.77 -10.12
CA ARG A 583 -12.53 -12.24 -11.03
C ARG A 583 -11.92 -13.35 -11.85
N LEU A 584 -11.89 -13.20 -13.15
CA LEU A 584 -11.14 -14.04 -14.07
C LEU A 584 -10.04 -13.21 -14.74
N HIS A 585 -8.80 -13.60 -14.53
CA HIS A 585 -7.63 -12.95 -15.14
C HIS A 585 -6.92 -13.90 -16.08
N PHE A 586 -6.43 -13.34 -17.18
CA PHE A 586 -5.71 -14.07 -18.21
C PHE A 586 -4.57 -13.17 -18.76
N ALA A 587 -3.33 -13.64 -18.69
CA ALA A 587 -2.16 -12.99 -19.28
C ALA A 587 -1.45 -13.98 -20.19
N TYR A 588 -1.34 -13.63 -21.47
CA TYR A 588 -0.77 -14.50 -22.50
C TYR A 588 0.32 -13.80 -23.28
N LYS A 589 1.51 -14.38 -23.29
CA LYS A 589 2.61 -13.92 -24.12
C LYS A 589 2.46 -14.49 -25.53
N ILE A 590 2.04 -13.61 -26.44
CA ILE A 590 1.88 -13.94 -27.87
C ILE A 590 3.25 -14.28 -28.47
N ASN A 591 4.26 -13.46 -28.13
CA ASN A 591 5.68 -13.68 -28.47
C ASN A 591 6.58 -12.99 -27.43
N THR A 592 7.89 -12.88 -27.69
CA THR A 592 8.86 -12.25 -26.78
C THR A 592 8.61 -10.77 -26.54
N ASP A 593 7.95 -10.10 -27.47
CA ASP A 593 7.82 -8.64 -27.51
C ASP A 593 6.37 -8.18 -27.21
N LEU A 594 5.41 -9.11 -27.34
CA LEU A 594 3.98 -8.79 -27.25
C LEU A 594 3.28 -9.69 -26.22
N GLU A 595 2.67 -9.07 -25.22
CA GLU A 595 1.82 -9.70 -24.21
C GLU A 595 0.42 -9.11 -24.26
N TRP A 596 -0.56 -9.98 -24.17
CA TRP A 596 -1.98 -9.63 -24.05
C TRP A 596 -2.49 -10.05 -22.69
N ARG A 597 -3.21 -9.15 -22.00
CA ARG A 597 -3.90 -9.44 -20.75
C ARG A 597 -5.38 -9.12 -20.89
N SER A 598 -6.21 -9.93 -20.28
CA SER A 598 -7.64 -9.73 -20.16
C SER A 598 -8.10 -10.00 -18.75
N ARG A 599 -9.07 -9.23 -18.27
CA ARG A 599 -9.70 -9.45 -16.97
C ARG A 599 -11.18 -9.19 -17.07
N LEU A 600 -11.96 -10.03 -16.43
CA LEU A 600 -13.37 -9.87 -16.17
C LEU A 600 -13.59 -9.90 -14.66
N ASP A 601 -14.20 -8.85 -14.14
CA ASP A 601 -14.74 -8.79 -12.79
C ASP A 601 -16.26 -8.70 -12.88
N VAL A 602 -16.93 -9.48 -12.03
CA VAL A 602 -18.37 -9.40 -11.81
C VAL A 602 -18.65 -9.41 -10.31
N GLY A 603 -19.69 -8.74 -9.88
CA GLY A 603 -19.99 -8.72 -8.46
C GLY A 603 -21.35 -8.16 -8.15
N TYR A 604 -21.71 -8.27 -6.87
CA TYR A 604 -22.90 -7.64 -6.32
C TYR A 604 -22.65 -7.18 -4.90
N THR A 605 -23.45 -6.20 -4.49
CA THR A 605 -23.62 -5.77 -3.10
C THR A 605 -25.07 -5.92 -2.73
N GLU A 606 -25.35 -6.53 -1.59
CA GLU A 606 -26.68 -6.81 -1.09
C GLU A 606 -26.78 -6.38 0.38
N GLU A 607 -27.82 -5.64 0.68
CA GLU A 607 -28.19 -5.20 2.03
C GLU A 607 -29.64 -5.58 2.29
N GLU A 608 -29.99 -5.80 3.54
CA GLU A 608 -31.33 -6.27 3.90
C GLU A 608 -32.44 -5.27 3.53
N LEU A 609 -32.13 -3.96 3.54
CA LEU A 609 -33.13 -2.88 3.37
C LEU A 609 -33.04 -2.17 2.01
N THR A 610 -32.12 -2.56 1.13
CA THR A 610 -31.94 -1.94 -0.17
C THR A 610 -31.97 -2.96 -1.30
N ASP A 611 -32.25 -2.50 -2.51
CA ASP A 611 -32.14 -3.33 -3.70
C ASP A 611 -30.71 -3.80 -3.92
N ARG A 612 -30.56 -5.02 -4.41
CA ARG A 612 -29.28 -5.60 -4.74
C ARG A 612 -28.63 -4.84 -5.90
N GLU A 613 -27.46 -4.24 -5.65
CA GLU A 613 -26.63 -3.63 -6.70
C GLU A 613 -25.76 -4.70 -7.37
N THR A 614 -25.68 -4.67 -8.68
CA THR A 614 -24.83 -5.57 -9.49
C THR A 614 -23.87 -4.79 -10.34
N GLY A 615 -22.81 -5.44 -10.80
CA GLY A 615 -21.89 -4.79 -11.72
C GLY A 615 -20.94 -5.76 -12.41
N PHE A 616 -20.36 -5.27 -13.50
CA PHE A 616 -19.26 -5.95 -14.18
C PHE A 616 -18.23 -4.95 -14.73
N MET A 617 -17.03 -5.43 -14.89
CA MET A 617 -15.94 -4.73 -15.55
C MET A 617 -15.14 -5.70 -16.40
N ILE A 618 -14.78 -5.29 -17.61
CA ILE A 618 -13.83 -6.01 -18.46
C ILE A 618 -12.75 -5.07 -18.95
N TYR A 619 -11.49 -5.53 -18.92
CA TYR A 619 -10.44 -4.81 -19.62
C TYR A 619 -9.58 -5.71 -20.51
N GLN A 620 -8.91 -5.05 -21.47
CA GLN A 620 -7.92 -5.63 -22.37
C GLN A 620 -6.67 -4.78 -22.33
N ASP A 621 -5.52 -5.40 -22.00
CA ASP A 621 -4.21 -4.75 -22.08
C ASP A 621 -3.43 -5.31 -23.26
N LEU A 622 -2.71 -4.44 -23.93
CA LEU A 622 -1.69 -4.81 -24.90
C LEU A 622 -0.36 -4.19 -24.49
N ILE A 623 0.61 -5.03 -24.23
CA ILE A 623 1.93 -4.64 -23.77
C ILE A 623 2.93 -5.01 -24.85
N TYR A 624 3.51 -4.02 -25.50
CA TYR A 624 4.45 -4.18 -26.60
C TYR A 624 5.84 -3.67 -26.20
N ARG A 625 6.81 -4.58 -26.07
CA ARG A 625 8.20 -4.32 -25.66
C ARG A 625 9.18 -4.83 -26.72
N PRO A 626 9.31 -4.16 -27.87
CA PRO A 626 10.27 -4.56 -28.90
C PRO A 626 11.70 -4.40 -28.39
N ARG A 627 12.66 -5.00 -29.09
CA ARG A 627 14.10 -4.87 -28.79
C ARG A 627 14.66 -3.44 -28.94
N GLY A 628 13.85 -2.49 -29.40
CA GLY A 628 14.20 -1.07 -29.54
C GLY A 628 14.14 -0.28 -28.24
N ALA A 629 14.29 1.03 -28.39
CA ALA A 629 14.30 1.95 -27.25
C ALA A 629 12.91 2.24 -26.67
N PHE A 630 11.85 1.98 -27.40
CA PHE A 630 10.46 2.27 -26.99
C PHE A 630 9.75 1.03 -26.47
N SER A 631 8.89 1.21 -25.48
CA SER A 631 7.86 0.24 -25.10
C SER A 631 6.52 0.95 -24.93
N PHE A 632 5.43 0.20 -25.16
CA PHE A 632 4.08 0.71 -25.16
C PHE A 632 3.20 -0.20 -24.32
N THR A 633 2.38 0.40 -23.47
CA THR A 633 1.33 -0.30 -22.72
C THR A 633 0.04 0.46 -22.92
N THR A 634 -1.00 -0.22 -23.35
CA THR A 634 -2.33 0.37 -23.52
C THR A 634 -3.38 -0.52 -22.90
N ARG A 635 -4.41 0.09 -22.34
CA ARG A 635 -5.61 -0.58 -21.81
C ARG A 635 -6.85 0.03 -22.41
N PHE A 636 -7.82 -0.81 -22.68
CA PHE A 636 -9.21 -0.44 -22.87
C PHE A 636 -10.08 -1.18 -21.86
N SER A 637 -10.89 -0.46 -21.11
CA SER A 637 -11.81 -0.99 -20.10
C SER A 637 -13.23 -0.56 -20.41
N LEU A 638 -14.18 -1.46 -20.15
CA LEU A 638 -15.62 -1.23 -20.15
C LEU A 638 -16.16 -1.65 -18.80
N PHE A 639 -16.98 -0.81 -18.17
CA PHE A 639 -17.58 -1.09 -16.87
C PHE A 639 -19.01 -0.60 -16.79
N ASN A 640 -19.80 -1.32 -15.99
CA ASN A 640 -21.17 -0.97 -15.67
C ASN A 640 -21.49 -1.48 -14.27
N THR A 641 -21.89 -0.58 -13.38
CA THR A 641 -22.31 -0.88 -12.00
C THR A 641 -23.57 -0.11 -11.69
N ASP A 642 -24.48 -0.74 -10.96
CA ASP A 642 -25.74 -0.12 -10.55
C ASP A 642 -25.52 1.02 -9.53
N GLY A 643 -24.41 0.94 -8.74
CA GLY A 643 -24.06 1.97 -7.76
C GLY A 643 -22.58 1.95 -7.38
N PHE A 644 -22.20 2.86 -6.48
CA PHE A 644 -20.83 2.98 -5.98
C PHE A 644 -20.44 1.82 -5.05
N ASN A 645 -21.42 1.15 -4.41
CA ASN A 645 -21.15 0.07 -3.45
C ASN A 645 -20.57 -1.18 -4.13
N VAL A 646 -20.89 -1.41 -5.41
CA VAL A 646 -20.41 -2.55 -6.20
C VAL A 646 -19.19 -2.21 -7.09
N ARG A 647 -18.50 -1.08 -6.81
CA ARG A 647 -17.32 -0.64 -7.56
C ARG A 647 -16.21 -1.69 -7.59
N PHE A 648 -15.41 -1.68 -8.67
CA PHE A 648 -14.25 -2.55 -8.85
C PHE A 648 -12.96 -1.75 -8.77
N TYR A 649 -12.03 -2.15 -7.89
CA TYR A 649 -10.70 -1.55 -7.83
C TYR A 649 -9.74 -2.27 -8.77
N GLN A 650 -9.04 -1.51 -9.61
CA GLN A 650 -8.10 -2.04 -10.58
C GLN A 650 -6.76 -1.31 -10.56
N TYR A 651 -5.71 -2.12 -10.53
CA TYR A 651 -4.38 -1.61 -10.78
C TYR A 651 -4.22 -1.20 -12.24
N GLU A 652 -3.63 -0.03 -12.48
CA GLU A 652 -3.21 0.44 -13.80
C GLU A 652 -1.71 0.67 -13.85
N ASN A 653 -1.10 0.27 -14.98
CA ASN A 653 0.28 0.62 -15.26
C ASN A 653 0.43 2.15 -15.33
N GLY A 654 1.18 2.70 -14.39
CA GLY A 654 1.49 4.11 -14.27
C GLY A 654 2.89 4.47 -14.76
N LEU A 655 3.25 5.73 -14.57
CA LEU A 655 4.64 6.15 -14.60
C LEU A 655 5.42 5.38 -13.52
N LEU A 656 6.70 5.11 -13.73
CA LEU A 656 7.49 4.31 -12.79
C LEU A 656 7.47 4.96 -11.39
N TYR A 657 7.24 4.18 -10.35
CA TYR A 657 7.01 4.62 -8.95
C TYR A 657 5.78 5.53 -8.76
N ASN A 658 4.75 5.35 -9.60
CA ASN A 658 3.46 5.99 -9.45
C ASN A 658 2.38 4.97 -9.81
N ALA A 659 2.26 3.94 -9.00
CA ALA A 659 1.20 2.95 -9.11
C ALA A 659 -0.15 3.62 -8.81
N ARG A 660 -1.18 3.24 -9.56
CA ARG A 660 -2.54 3.73 -9.34
C ARG A 660 -3.50 2.57 -9.22
N VAL A 661 -4.38 2.65 -8.23
CA VAL A 661 -5.56 1.81 -8.10
C VAL A 661 -6.77 2.71 -8.18
N LEU A 662 -7.57 2.48 -9.17
CA LEU A 662 -8.72 3.33 -9.44
C LEU A 662 -10.00 2.55 -9.22
N PRO A 663 -11.02 3.18 -8.62
CA PRO A 663 -12.37 2.63 -8.57
C PRO A 663 -13.03 2.79 -9.94
N TYR A 664 -13.72 1.75 -10.37
CA TYR A 664 -14.57 1.72 -11.54
C TYR A 664 -16.01 1.55 -11.08
N TYR A 665 -16.84 2.55 -11.35
CA TYR A 665 -18.24 2.64 -10.91
C TYR A 665 -19.06 3.42 -11.94
N HIS A 666 -20.39 3.36 -11.88
CA HIS A 666 -21.31 3.82 -12.89
C HIS A 666 -21.14 3.06 -14.22
N GLN A 667 -21.57 3.66 -15.34
CA GLN A 667 -21.45 3.08 -16.66
C GLN A 667 -20.45 3.89 -17.50
N GLY A 668 -19.41 3.22 -18.01
CA GLY A 668 -18.41 3.97 -18.76
C GLY A 668 -17.32 3.13 -19.40
N THR A 669 -16.38 3.87 -19.99
CA THR A 669 -15.17 3.32 -20.60
C THR A 669 -13.94 4.05 -20.05
N ARG A 670 -12.82 3.33 -19.97
CA ARG A 670 -11.54 3.94 -19.66
C ARG A 670 -10.44 3.39 -20.56
N THR A 671 -9.61 4.29 -21.08
CA THR A 671 -8.48 3.95 -21.94
C THR A 671 -7.23 4.65 -21.44
N PHE A 672 -6.08 3.99 -21.50
CA PHE A 672 -4.80 4.68 -21.32
C PHE A 672 -3.76 4.21 -22.34
N LEU A 673 -2.78 5.07 -22.59
CA LEU A 673 -1.54 4.78 -23.30
C LEU A 673 -0.37 5.25 -22.45
N LEU A 674 0.56 4.33 -22.19
CA LEU A 674 1.86 4.60 -21.56
C LEU A 674 2.95 4.31 -22.57
N VAL A 675 3.82 5.28 -22.81
CA VAL A 675 4.98 5.17 -23.67
C VAL A 675 6.25 5.37 -22.82
N ARG A 676 7.20 4.45 -22.95
CA ARG A 676 8.49 4.52 -22.27
C ARG A 676 9.63 4.49 -23.26
N TYR A 677 10.59 5.37 -23.10
CA TYR A 677 11.79 5.47 -23.94
C TYR A 677 13.07 5.27 -23.09
N LYS A 678 13.91 4.32 -23.50
CA LYS A 678 15.19 3.95 -22.86
C LYS A 678 16.37 3.98 -23.85
N GLY A 679 16.32 4.83 -24.88
CA GLY A 679 17.36 4.90 -25.93
C GLY A 679 18.64 5.64 -25.54
N ILE A 680 18.63 6.38 -24.45
CA ILE A 680 19.77 7.10 -23.92
C ILE A 680 20.25 6.41 -22.64
N ARG A 681 21.56 6.09 -22.58
CA ARG A 681 22.13 5.42 -21.41
C ARG A 681 21.90 6.25 -20.14
N GLY A 682 21.34 5.61 -19.13
CA GLY A 682 21.03 6.23 -17.85
C GLY A 682 19.74 7.07 -17.83
N LEU A 683 19.14 7.41 -18.98
CA LEU A 683 17.92 8.21 -19.05
C LEU A 683 16.72 7.34 -19.45
N THR A 684 15.66 7.42 -18.64
CA THR A 684 14.33 6.86 -18.96
C THR A 684 13.34 8.01 -19.05
N LEU A 685 12.65 8.12 -20.17
CA LEU A 685 11.55 9.08 -20.36
C LEU A 685 10.24 8.30 -20.45
N GLU A 686 9.21 8.81 -19.81
CA GLU A 686 7.88 8.22 -19.82
C GLU A 686 6.83 9.29 -20.07
N GLY A 687 5.82 8.93 -20.84
CA GLY A 687 4.63 9.74 -21.06
C GLY A 687 3.38 8.88 -20.94
N ARG A 688 2.35 9.38 -20.26
CA ARG A 688 1.08 8.69 -20.07
C ARG A 688 -0.09 9.64 -20.35
N ILE A 689 -1.08 9.13 -21.05
CA ILE A 689 -2.40 9.75 -21.17
C ILE A 689 -3.45 8.71 -20.79
N ALA A 690 -4.42 9.09 -20.01
CA ALA A 690 -5.55 8.23 -19.65
C ALA A 690 -6.85 9.03 -19.68
N GLN A 691 -7.91 8.41 -20.19
CA GLN A 691 -9.22 9.05 -20.27
C GLN A 691 -10.30 8.09 -19.78
N THR A 692 -11.15 8.59 -18.89
CA THR A 692 -12.40 7.94 -18.47
C THR A 692 -13.58 8.73 -19.05
N PHE A 693 -14.60 8.01 -19.49
CA PHE A 693 -15.83 8.59 -20.00
C PHE A 693 -17.02 7.85 -19.40
N PHE A 694 -17.93 8.56 -18.71
CA PHE A 694 -19.19 8.03 -18.24
C PHE A 694 -20.25 8.17 -19.34
N THR A 695 -20.96 7.08 -19.63
CA THR A 695 -21.93 6.98 -20.71
C THR A 695 -23.37 7.14 -20.24
N ASP A 696 -23.59 7.15 -18.93
CA ASP A 696 -24.89 7.33 -18.27
C ASP A 696 -25.24 8.81 -17.99
N GLY A 697 -24.37 9.75 -18.38
CA GLY A 697 -24.55 11.18 -18.14
C GLY A 697 -24.07 11.65 -16.76
N THR A 698 -23.57 10.76 -15.93
CA THR A 698 -22.95 11.14 -14.64
C THR A 698 -21.73 12.01 -14.86
N THR A 699 -21.54 13.01 -14.01
CA THR A 699 -20.37 13.89 -14.01
C THR A 699 -19.34 13.45 -12.98
N PHE A 700 -18.07 13.78 -13.24
CA PHE A 700 -16.98 13.44 -12.34
C PHE A 700 -16.96 14.34 -11.11
N ASP A 701 -16.74 13.68 -9.96
CA ASP A 701 -16.42 14.25 -8.66
C ASP A 701 -17.47 15.23 -8.11
N ASN A 702 -17.29 15.64 -6.86
CA ASN A 702 -18.19 16.55 -6.14
C ASN A 702 -17.40 17.71 -5.52
N GLY A 703 -18.09 18.72 -5.05
CA GLY A 703 -17.49 19.86 -4.33
C GLY A 703 -16.52 20.65 -5.21
N LEU A 704 -15.31 20.88 -4.72
CA LEU A 704 -14.25 21.60 -5.42
C LEU A 704 -13.64 20.79 -6.57
N GLU A 705 -13.71 19.47 -6.52
CA GLU A 705 -13.19 18.57 -7.58
C GLU A 705 -14.18 18.36 -8.73
N ALA A 706 -15.42 18.86 -8.61
CA ALA A 706 -16.43 18.71 -9.65
C ALA A 706 -15.99 19.39 -10.96
N THR A 707 -16.14 18.68 -12.08
CA THR A 707 -15.85 19.19 -13.43
C THR A 707 -17.10 19.60 -14.19
N GLY A 708 -18.28 19.10 -13.82
CA GLY A 708 -19.50 19.22 -14.61
C GLY A 708 -19.48 18.44 -15.93
N GLU A 709 -18.41 17.68 -16.20
CA GLU A 709 -18.24 16.87 -17.40
C GLU A 709 -18.31 15.37 -17.07
N SER A 710 -18.81 14.57 -18.02
CA SER A 710 -18.78 13.09 -17.95
C SER A 710 -17.43 12.50 -18.40
N ARG A 711 -16.44 13.35 -18.65
CA ARG A 711 -15.10 12.99 -19.11
C ARG A 711 -14.05 13.45 -18.12
N ARG A 712 -13.02 12.62 -17.92
CA ARG A 712 -11.81 12.93 -17.17
C ARG A 712 -10.58 12.46 -17.94
N THR A 713 -9.67 13.39 -18.22
CA THR A 713 -8.42 13.12 -18.93
C THR A 713 -7.22 13.46 -18.06
N ASP A 714 -6.43 12.45 -17.70
CA ASP A 714 -5.20 12.59 -16.92
C ASP A 714 -3.99 12.45 -17.86
N VAL A 715 -3.07 13.41 -17.82
CA VAL A 715 -1.79 13.37 -18.55
C VAL A 715 -0.61 13.41 -17.57
N GLY A 716 0.49 12.78 -17.95
CA GLY A 716 1.70 12.79 -17.13
C GLY A 716 2.96 12.54 -17.95
N ALA A 717 4.05 13.14 -17.53
CA ALA A 717 5.38 12.95 -18.08
C ALA A 717 6.41 12.77 -16.97
N GLN A 718 7.40 11.92 -17.18
CA GLN A 718 8.45 11.64 -16.20
C GLN A 718 9.79 11.46 -16.89
N ALA A 719 10.84 12.01 -16.26
CA ALA A 719 12.23 11.77 -16.60
C ALA A 719 12.95 11.18 -15.39
N ILE A 720 13.67 10.09 -15.61
CA ILE A 720 14.51 9.44 -14.61
C ILE A 720 15.92 9.39 -15.16
N TRP A 721 16.82 10.13 -14.52
CA TRP A 721 18.23 10.15 -14.92
C TRP A 721 19.09 9.46 -13.85
N ARG A 722 19.87 8.45 -14.31
CA ARG A 722 20.75 7.63 -13.49
C ARG A 722 22.19 7.81 -13.96
N PHE A 723 23.09 8.20 -13.07
CA PHE A 723 24.47 8.56 -13.41
C PHE A 723 25.46 8.21 -12.29
#